data_18ff8402698e7f10c9668d589fd9581c
#
_entry.id   18ff8402698e7f10c9668d589fd9581c
#
_cell.length_a   1.000
_cell.length_b   1.000
_cell.length_c   1.000
_cell.angle_alpha   90.00
_cell.angle_beta   90.00
_cell.angle_gamma   90.00
#
_symmetry.space_group_name_H-M   'P 1'
#
loop_
_entity.id
_entity.type
_entity.pdbx_description
1 polymer ?
#
loop_
_entity_poly.entity_id
_entity_poly.type
_entity_poly.pdbx_seq_one_letter_code
_entity_poly.pdbx_strand_id
1 'polypeptide(L)'
;MKKSIVVFSLCCTVLLTSIFFSGCLEDNGSSPSASIGLIQIPGLSAESLNDADFKLASYYKEDDLSINASPASVNLPLSLNDISYYNNINEDLGLSTSQQDLLKQNGFVVIPFNNNDDMISSYEYLKNQDIPVFVTTDTFLHLYHIQFNEILKGIEKRVFYQHILDLTHSLYAHSIDQYNSVTDPLVKQAAKDNMAYFAVALELLHTLTDEATGKEEIPIVEYSISDSIAEVVIEELNLIDAHQGFSESPLFSYKEDYSQYVPRGHYTDSELLRRYFKTLMWYGRMSFLLKGGSPACQSCDFLVNQTVSNTQTIQSVLISSALPNLTKDEQTLMEMWDEIYAITSFFVGTADDLTPQEYLQVTNDVFGSSFKPSVLSESSQLTQLKGELGSLRSPQIYGGTGEIIIEKPLGVPFTLEDLNETLKKTQGMRLMGQRFIPDSYMFQQLVFPAVDPYTGSGDPQPFTMEYVDGSPTRVFPRGLDVMNVLGSDQAAEILKQEGDTEYTRYDSQIEKLQENFSSFNVTEWHRNLYFSWLYSLQPLLRSYTDEYPYYMQTDAWEQKSLHTALSSWTELRHDTILYAKQSYTPVKLTSIEPLVTTSGFVEPAVEVYVRLQALTNMTLHGLQSFNVLNATEENRLYALVD
;
A
#
# COMPACT_ATOMS: atom_id res chain seq x y z
N MET A 1 36.57 41.56 -8.60
CA MET A 1 37.04 40.17 -8.44
C MET A 1 37.77 39.84 -7.13
N LYS A 2 37.87 40.73 -6.14
CA LYS A 2 38.56 40.46 -4.86
C LYS A 2 37.63 40.37 -3.63
N LYS A 3 36.33 40.53 -3.79
CA LYS A 3 35.37 40.45 -2.67
C LYS A 3 34.63 39.08 -2.53
N SER A 4 34.66 38.24 -3.55
CA SER A 4 33.97 36.91 -3.52
C SER A 4 34.80 35.82 -2.83
N ILE A 5 36.11 35.95 -2.75
CA ILE A 5 37.00 34.92 -2.17
C ILE A 5 37.02 34.95 -0.63
N VAL A 6 36.74 36.10 -0.03
CA VAL A 6 36.74 36.26 1.45
C VAL A 6 35.48 35.70 2.09
N VAL A 7 34.35 35.71 1.38
CA VAL A 7 33.08 35.17 1.89
C VAL A 7 33.07 33.63 1.88
N PHE A 8 33.73 33.01 0.90
CA PHE A 8 33.83 31.55 0.81
C PHE A 8 34.74 30.94 1.88
N SER A 9 35.82 31.66 2.25
CA SER A 9 36.75 31.24 3.31
C SER A 9 36.12 31.33 4.71
N LEU A 10 35.17 32.27 4.92
CA LEU A 10 34.50 32.43 6.22
C LEU A 10 33.40 31.39 6.44
N CYS A 11 32.67 30.97 5.38
CA CYS A 11 31.70 29.89 5.47
C CYS A 11 32.34 28.53 5.77
N CYS A 12 33.47 28.20 5.13
CA CYS A 12 34.18 26.96 5.42
C CYS A 12 34.77 26.89 6.83
N THR A 13 35.18 28.02 7.41
CA THR A 13 35.74 28.05 8.78
C THR A 13 34.66 27.91 9.86
N VAL A 14 33.46 28.41 9.61
CA VAL A 14 32.32 28.25 10.54
C VAL A 14 31.78 26.82 10.51
N LEU A 15 31.76 26.14 9.35
CA LEU A 15 31.35 24.74 9.24
C LEU A 15 32.36 23.76 9.89
N LEU A 16 33.67 24.05 9.84
CA LEU A 16 34.69 23.21 10.47
C LEU A 16 34.77 23.39 12.00
N THR A 17 34.36 24.55 12.54
CA THR A 17 34.28 24.73 14.00
C THR A 17 33.02 24.11 14.64
N SER A 18 31.97 23.89 13.87
CA SER A 18 30.75 23.21 14.38
C SER A 18 30.93 21.69 14.53
N ILE A 19 31.85 21.09 13.78
CA ILE A 19 32.07 19.62 13.82
C ILE A 19 33.00 19.21 14.98
N PHE A 20 33.83 20.12 15.53
CA PHE A 20 34.76 19.81 16.59
C PHE A 20 34.25 20.06 18.02
N PHE A 21 33.03 20.57 18.23
CA PHE A 21 32.48 20.84 19.55
C PHE A 21 31.36 19.84 19.99
N SER A 22 31.13 18.74 19.22
CA SER A 22 30.14 17.73 19.53
C SER A 22 30.70 16.51 20.26
N GLY A 23 31.84 16.59 20.82
CA GLY A 23 32.44 15.47 21.54
C GLY A 23 33.10 15.90 22.83
N CYS A 24 32.33 16.07 23.90
CA CYS A 24 32.61 15.90 25.31
C CYS A 24 31.61 16.72 26.15
N LEU A 25 30.49 16.12 26.52
CA LEU A 25 29.78 16.44 27.75
C LEU A 25 29.32 15.13 28.38
N GLU A 26 29.70 15.00 29.62
CA GLU A 26 29.52 13.85 30.48
C GLU A 26 28.03 13.53 30.73
N ASP A 27 27.79 12.26 30.77
CA ASP A 27 26.61 11.50 31.17
C ASP A 27 26.00 12.00 32.48
N ASN A 28 24.78 12.51 32.43
CA ASN A 28 23.90 12.59 33.57
C ASN A 28 22.52 12.05 33.14
N GLY A 29 22.24 10.85 33.65
CA GLY A 29 21.10 10.00 33.46
C GLY A 29 19.75 10.68 33.19
N SER A 30 19.44 10.93 31.95
CA SER A 30 18.11 11.02 31.42
C SER A 30 18.09 10.14 30.16
N SER A 31 17.20 9.18 30.13
CA SER A 31 16.95 8.32 28.97
C SER A 31 16.87 9.16 27.70
N PRO A 32 17.59 8.79 26.63
CA PRO A 32 17.44 9.50 25.37
C PRO A 32 16.00 9.31 24.91
N SER A 33 15.21 10.37 24.89
CA SER A 33 14.03 10.42 24.05
C SER A 33 14.56 10.26 22.63
N ALA A 34 14.37 9.08 22.07
CA ALA A 34 14.64 8.86 20.66
C ALA A 34 13.80 9.91 19.90
N SER A 35 14.47 10.88 19.30
CA SER A 35 13.85 11.77 18.33
C SER A 35 13.35 10.86 17.21
N ILE A 36 12.04 10.69 17.17
CA ILE A 36 11.38 9.93 16.09
C ILE A 36 11.65 10.75 14.84
N GLY A 37 12.50 10.21 13.96
CA GLY A 37 12.62 10.75 12.63
C GLY A 37 11.23 10.79 12.00
N LEU A 38 10.89 11.90 11.39
CA LEU A 38 9.75 12.01 10.48
C LEU A 38 9.69 10.74 9.63
N ILE A 39 8.48 10.23 9.37
CA ILE A 39 8.30 9.08 8.47
C ILE A 39 9.09 9.39 7.20
N GLN A 40 10.21 8.68 7.00
CA GLN A 40 10.91 8.72 5.71
C GLN A 40 10.11 7.84 4.76
N ILE A 41 9.15 8.45 4.07
CA ILE A 41 8.39 7.77 3.05
C ILE A 41 9.34 7.54 1.87
N PRO A 42 9.46 6.30 1.37
CA PRO A 42 10.32 6.01 0.22
C PRO A 42 10.03 6.98 -0.92
N GLY A 43 11.06 7.58 -1.49
CA GLY A 43 10.92 8.58 -2.56
C GLY A 43 10.56 10.00 -2.12
N LEU A 44 10.52 10.30 -0.82
CA LEU A 44 10.25 11.65 -0.29
C LEU A 44 11.42 12.25 0.49
N SER A 45 12.64 12.10 0.01
CA SER A 45 13.60 13.17 0.26
C SER A 45 13.25 14.33 -0.67
N ALA A 46 13.38 15.57 -0.23
CA ALA A 46 13.16 16.75 -1.08
C ALA A 46 14.05 16.75 -2.35
N GLU A 47 15.05 15.88 -2.39
CA GLU A 47 15.96 15.64 -3.51
C GLU A 47 15.47 14.55 -4.49
N SER A 48 14.46 13.74 -4.13
CA SER A 48 13.95 12.62 -4.94
C SER A 48 12.55 12.83 -5.50
N LEU A 49 11.83 13.89 -5.07
CA LEU A 49 10.60 14.32 -5.73
C LEU A 49 10.98 14.96 -7.05
N ASN A 50 10.63 14.30 -8.15
CA ASN A 50 10.81 14.86 -9.47
C ASN A 50 9.67 15.86 -9.78
N ASP A 51 9.87 16.72 -10.78
CA ASP A 51 8.86 17.70 -11.20
C ASP A 51 7.50 17.05 -11.57
N ALA A 52 7.48 15.74 -11.89
CA ALA A 52 6.28 15.00 -12.22
C ALA A 52 5.41 14.74 -10.98
N ASP A 53 6.00 14.44 -9.81
CA ASP A 53 5.27 14.19 -8.56
C ASP A 53 4.57 15.47 -8.09
N PHE A 54 5.27 16.62 -8.15
CA PHE A 54 4.67 17.92 -7.86
C PHE A 54 3.57 18.30 -8.85
N LYS A 55 3.74 17.95 -10.14
CA LYS A 55 2.73 18.19 -11.16
C LYS A 55 1.46 17.39 -10.88
N LEU A 56 1.55 16.12 -10.50
CA LEU A 56 0.40 15.27 -10.19
C LEU A 56 -0.35 15.78 -8.95
N ALA A 57 0.35 16.15 -7.88
CA ALA A 57 -0.24 16.77 -6.71
C ALA A 57 -0.95 18.09 -7.04
N SER A 58 -0.50 18.85 -8.04
CA SER A 58 -1.12 20.11 -8.45
C SER A 58 -2.48 19.97 -9.12
N TYR A 59 -2.87 18.75 -9.52
CA TYR A 59 -4.21 18.47 -10.04
C TYR A 59 -5.27 18.36 -8.94
N TYR A 60 -4.87 18.16 -7.68
CA TYR A 60 -5.78 18.21 -6.54
C TYR A 60 -6.07 19.68 -6.18
N LYS A 61 -7.32 20.09 -6.29
CA LYS A 61 -7.77 21.44 -5.99
C LYS A 61 -9.13 21.39 -5.33
N GLU A 62 -9.20 21.86 -4.10
CA GLU A 62 -10.46 22.07 -3.41
C GLU A 62 -11.03 23.44 -3.78
N ASP A 63 -12.35 23.51 -3.93
CA ASP A 63 -13.06 24.78 -4.02
C ASP A 63 -13.12 25.46 -2.64
N ASP A 64 -13.04 26.78 -2.63
CA ASP A 64 -13.17 27.58 -1.39
C ASP A 64 -14.58 27.42 -0.81
N LEU A 65 -14.66 26.78 0.35
CA LEU A 65 -15.90 26.60 1.09
C LEU A 65 -16.08 27.67 2.17
N SER A 66 -17.21 28.36 2.14
CA SER A 66 -17.71 29.10 3.30
C SER A 66 -19.09 28.57 3.64
N ILE A 67 -19.18 27.73 4.69
CA ILE A 67 -20.47 27.27 5.20
C ILE A 67 -21.01 28.38 6.10
N ASN A 68 -22.10 29.02 5.67
CA ASN A 68 -22.84 30.01 6.46
C ASN A 68 -24.29 29.53 6.63
N ALA A 69 -24.44 28.28 7.07
CA ALA A 69 -25.75 27.68 7.31
C ALA A 69 -26.19 27.92 8.76
N SER A 70 -27.48 28.22 8.95
CA SER A 70 -28.12 28.22 10.25
C SER A 70 -29.30 27.27 10.21
N PRO A 71 -29.04 25.95 10.39
CA PRO A 71 -30.11 24.96 10.36
C PRO A 71 -31.14 25.24 11.46
N ALA A 72 -32.40 24.88 11.21
CA ALA A 72 -33.46 25.03 12.21
C ALA A 72 -33.11 24.19 13.46
N SER A 73 -33.18 24.80 14.63
CA SER A 73 -33.00 24.09 15.89
C SER A 73 -34.18 23.14 16.12
N VAL A 74 -33.89 21.87 16.32
CA VAL A 74 -34.86 20.83 16.63
C VAL A 74 -34.47 20.14 17.94
N ASN A 75 -35.43 19.96 18.83
CA ASN A 75 -35.19 19.33 20.12
C ASN A 75 -35.34 17.79 19.98
N LEU A 76 -34.36 17.06 20.43
CA LEU A 76 -34.46 15.61 20.60
C LEU A 76 -34.97 15.28 22.03
N PRO A 77 -35.74 14.20 22.22
CA PRO A 77 -36.28 13.29 21.21
C PRO A 77 -37.43 13.88 20.39
N LEU A 78 -37.53 13.48 19.11
CA LEU A 78 -38.60 13.87 18.21
C LEU A 78 -39.95 13.23 18.60
N SER A 79 -41.05 13.89 18.25
CA SER A 79 -42.35 13.26 18.15
C SER A 79 -42.52 12.68 16.73
N LEU A 80 -42.94 11.42 16.58
CA LEU A 80 -43.17 10.79 15.27
C LEU A 80 -44.21 11.58 14.42
N ASN A 81 -45.15 12.30 15.07
CA ASN A 81 -46.12 13.11 14.37
C ASN A 81 -45.52 14.38 13.75
N ASP A 82 -44.35 14.80 14.18
CA ASP A 82 -43.68 15.98 13.67
C ASP A 82 -42.75 15.66 12.50
N ILE A 83 -42.60 14.34 12.16
CA ILE A 83 -41.77 13.87 11.07
C ILE A 83 -42.59 13.85 9.78
N SER A 84 -42.18 14.64 8.79
CA SER A 84 -42.83 14.66 7.47
C SER A 84 -42.76 13.27 6.81
N TYR A 85 -43.86 12.86 6.19
CA TYR A 85 -44.02 11.57 5.53
C TYR A 85 -43.84 10.33 6.44
N TYR A 86 -43.82 10.45 7.75
CA TYR A 86 -43.63 9.34 8.68
C TYR A 86 -44.60 8.16 8.42
N ASN A 87 -45.86 8.44 8.16
CA ASN A 87 -46.84 7.37 7.92
C ASN A 87 -46.52 6.57 6.66
N ASN A 88 -46.18 7.25 5.56
CA ASN A 88 -45.79 6.57 4.32
C ASN A 88 -44.53 5.73 4.52
N ILE A 89 -43.49 6.31 5.17
CA ILE A 89 -42.28 5.60 5.50
C ILE A 89 -42.53 4.37 6.36
N ASN A 90 -43.38 4.49 7.38
CA ASN A 90 -43.67 3.39 8.29
C ASN A 90 -44.58 2.32 7.66
N GLU A 91 -45.51 2.69 6.77
CA GLU A 91 -46.37 1.76 6.03
C GLU A 91 -45.56 0.93 5.04
N ASP A 92 -44.63 1.53 4.30
CA ASP A 92 -43.86 0.87 3.25
C ASP A 92 -42.63 0.14 3.77
N LEU A 93 -41.95 0.69 4.80
CA LEU A 93 -40.71 0.13 5.34
C LEU A 93 -40.87 -0.67 6.63
N GLY A 94 -42.05 -0.59 7.29
CA GLY A 94 -42.39 -1.41 8.45
C GLY A 94 -41.45 -1.24 9.64
N LEU A 95 -41.17 0.03 10.06
CA LEU A 95 -40.25 0.28 11.16
C LEU A 95 -40.62 -0.44 12.45
N SER A 96 -39.72 -1.24 12.98
CA SER A 96 -39.85 -1.86 14.30
C SER A 96 -39.90 -0.79 15.41
N THR A 97 -40.44 -1.16 16.59
CA THR A 97 -40.50 -0.25 17.74
C THR A 97 -39.10 0.33 18.11
N SER A 98 -38.07 -0.52 18.07
CA SER A 98 -36.69 -0.09 18.34
C SER A 98 -36.18 0.92 17.31
N GLN A 99 -36.49 0.72 16.02
CA GLN A 99 -36.12 1.65 14.95
C GLN A 99 -36.86 2.99 15.09
N GLN A 100 -38.16 2.96 15.46
CA GLN A 100 -38.93 4.17 15.77
C GLN A 100 -38.37 4.91 16.98
N ASP A 101 -37.87 4.20 18.01
CA ASP A 101 -37.24 4.83 19.17
C ASP A 101 -35.88 5.45 18.82
N LEU A 102 -35.07 4.78 17.98
CA LEU A 102 -33.82 5.35 17.46
C LEU A 102 -34.08 6.60 16.61
N LEU A 103 -35.10 6.56 15.73
CA LEU A 103 -35.50 7.72 14.92
C LEU A 103 -35.88 8.92 15.80
N LYS A 104 -36.64 8.70 16.87
CA LYS A 104 -36.99 9.75 17.84
C LYS A 104 -35.75 10.29 18.56
N GLN A 105 -34.89 9.42 19.05
CA GLN A 105 -33.73 9.78 19.87
C GLN A 105 -32.65 10.52 19.07
N ASN A 106 -32.37 10.09 17.85
CA ASN A 106 -31.23 10.57 17.06
C ASN A 106 -31.64 11.53 15.94
N GLY A 107 -32.92 11.58 15.57
CA GLY A 107 -33.40 12.33 14.41
C GLY A 107 -33.22 11.60 13.09
N PHE A 108 -32.62 10.42 13.09
CA PHE A 108 -32.46 9.51 11.97
C PHE A 108 -32.43 8.06 12.45
N VAL A 109 -32.58 7.12 11.52
CA VAL A 109 -32.41 5.68 11.76
C VAL A 109 -31.87 5.02 10.50
N VAL A 110 -30.96 4.06 10.65
CA VAL A 110 -30.49 3.19 9.58
C VAL A 110 -31.28 1.89 9.61
N ILE A 111 -31.84 1.51 8.47
CA ILE A 111 -32.64 0.27 8.32
C ILE A 111 -32.04 -0.61 7.23
N PRO A 112 -31.97 -1.95 7.45
CA PRO A 112 -31.55 -2.88 6.42
C PRO A 112 -32.62 -2.99 5.34
N PHE A 113 -32.21 -3.01 4.08
CA PHE A 113 -33.10 -3.17 2.93
C PHE A 113 -32.64 -4.38 2.10
N ASN A 114 -33.41 -5.45 2.11
CA ASN A 114 -32.94 -6.79 1.71
C ASN A 114 -33.36 -7.23 0.30
N ASN A 115 -33.90 -6.38 -0.56
CA ASN A 115 -34.58 -6.82 -1.79
C ASN A 115 -33.98 -6.25 -3.10
N ASN A 116 -32.77 -5.70 -3.09
CA ASN A 116 -32.19 -5.07 -4.27
C ASN A 116 -30.82 -5.65 -4.62
N ASP A 117 -30.55 -5.75 -5.92
CA ASP A 117 -29.31 -6.30 -6.45
C ASP A 117 -28.17 -5.27 -6.47
N ASP A 118 -28.49 -3.97 -6.33
CA ASP A 118 -27.53 -2.87 -6.33
C ASP A 118 -28.01 -1.64 -5.53
N MET A 119 -27.12 -0.69 -5.32
CA MET A 119 -27.36 0.54 -4.58
C MET A 119 -28.42 1.45 -5.25
N ILE A 120 -28.45 1.53 -6.58
CA ILE A 120 -29.33 2.42 -7.33
C ILE A 120 -30.77 1.91 -7.32
N SER A 121 -30.97 0.60 -7.45
CA SER A 121 -32.32 0.00 -7.44
C SER A 121 -33.08 0.29 -6.14
N SER A 122 -32.36 0.51 -5.06
CA SER A 122 -32.92 0.95 -3.79
C SER A 122 -33.48 2.36 -3.86
N TYR A 123 -32.75 3.30 -4.41
CA TYR A 123 -33.24 4.68 -4.64
C TYR A 123 -34.42 4.70 -5.61
N GLU A 124 -34.40 3.89 -6.67
CA GLU A 124 -35.50 3.77 -7.61
C GLU A 124 -36.76 3.19 -6.96
N TYR A 125 -36.63 2.16 -6.11
CA TYR A 125 -37.75 1.61 -5.36
C TYR A 125 -38.50 2.68 -4.57
N LEU A 126 -37.79 3.47 -3.78
CA LEU A 126 -38.44 4.44 -2.91
C LEU A 126 -38.96 5.64 -3.65
N LYS A 127 -38.26 6.09 -4.70
CA LYS A 127 -38.81 7.09 -5.63
C LYS A 127 -40.15 6.60 -6.22
N ASN A 128 -40.26 5.33 -6.55
CA ASN A 128 -41.50 4.72 -7.09
C ASN A 128 -42.59 4.54 -6.04
N GLN A 129 -42.27 4.57 -4.74
CA GLN A 129 -43.20 4.54 -3.63
C GLN A 129 -43.54 5.93 -3.09
N ASP A 130 -43.16 7.01 -3.79
CA ASP A 130 -43.32 8.39 -3.34
C ASP A 130 -42.70 8.66 -1.95
N ILE A 131 -41.67 7.89 -1.60
CA ILE A 131 -40.87 8.11 -0.39
C ILE A 131 -39.69 9.00 -0.76
N PRO A 132 -39.51 10.12 -0.03
CA PRO A 132 -38.42 11.06 -0.30
C PRO A 132 -37.01 10.41 -0.21
N VAL A 133 -36.08 10.52 -1.21
CA VAL A 133 -34.73 9.88 -1.29
C VAL A 133 -33.66 10.70 -0.54
N PHE A 134 -32.87 10.10 0.35
CA PHE A 134 -31.74 10.71 1.06
C PHE A 134 -30.42 10.10 0.57
N VAL A 135 -29.69 10.85 -0.26
CA VAL A 135 -28.40 10.38 -0.79
C VAL A 135 -27.31 10.71 0.22
N THR A 136 -26.53 9.70 0.62
CA THR A 136 -25.47 9.82 1.61
C THR A 136 -24.09 9.84 0.97
N THR A 137 -23.07 10.21 1.74
CA THR A 137 -21.66 10.20 1.35
C THR A 137 -21.19 8.81 0.94
N ASP A 138 -21.78 7.74 1.49
CA ASP A 138 -21.50 6.35 1.11
C ASP A 138 -21.69 6.11 -0.37
N THR A 139 -22.76 6.66 -0.96
CA THR A 139 -23.08 6.53 -2.40
C THR A 139 -21.96 7.08 -3.27
N PHE A 140 -21.47 8.28 -2.98
CA PHE A 140 -20.44 8.93 -3.79
C PHE A 140 -19.07 8.29 -3.63
N LEU A 141 -18.72 7.89 -2.41
CA LEU A 141 -17.48 7.18 -2.14
C LEU A 141 -17.46 5.83 -2.85
N HIS A 142 -18.57 5.09 -2.82
CA HIS A 142 -18.71 3.82 -3.54
C HIS A 142 -18.68 4.00 -5.08
N LEU A 143 -19.29 5.05 -5.62
CA LEU A 143 -19.18 5.37 -7.05
C LEU A 143 -17.74 5.69 -7.46
N TYR A 144 -16.99 6.40 -6.61
CA TYR A 144 -15.57 6.63 -6.83
C TYR A 144 -14.78 5.32 -6.82
N HIS A 145 -15.01 4.44 -5.84
CA HIS A 145 -14.44 3.10 -5.78
C HIS A 145 -14.67 2.32 -7.08
N ILE A 146 -15.91 2.27 -7.58
CA ILE A 146 -16.24 1.59 -8.84
C ILE A 146 -15.41 2.15 -9.99
N GLN A 147 -15.30 3.48 -10.13
CA GLN A 147 -14.51 4.09 -11.19
C GLN A 147 -13.02 3.80 -11.05
N PHE A 148 -12.47 3.92 -9.85
CA PHE A 148 -11.07 3.62 -9.55
C PHE A 148 -10.71 2.18 -9.96
N ASN A 149 -11.51 1.21 -9.49
CA ASN A 149 -11.31 -0.21 -9.76
C ASN A 149 -11.45 -0.56 -11.25
N GLU A 150 -12.50 -0.06 -11.94
CA GLU A 150 -12.72 -0.35 -13.36
C GLU A 150 -11.66 0.28 -14.27
N ILE A 151 -11.17 1.48 -13.94
CA ILE A 151 -10.10 2.14 -14.69
C ILE A 151 -8.78 1.39 -14.50
N LEU A 152 -8.40 1.05 -13.27
CA LEU A 152 -7.18 0.29 -12.98
C LEU A 152 -7.20 -1.05 -13.74
N LYS A 153 -8.28 -1.83 -13.59
CA LYS A 153 -8.51 -3.09 -14.31
C LYS A 153 -8.41 -2.91 -15.84
N GLY A 154 -8.97 -1.82 -16.37
CA GLY A 154 -8.91 -1.49 -17.78
C GLY A 154 -7.48 -1.23 -18.27
N ILE A 155 -6.68 -0.49 -17.53
CA ILE A 155 -5.26 -0.19 -17.84
C ILE A 155 -4.43 -1.49 -17.77
N GLU A 156 -4.61 -2.30 -16.73
CA GLU A 156 -3.92 -3.59 -16.58
C GLU A 156 -4.15 -4.51 -17.78
N LYS A 157 -5.39 -4.59 -18.27
CA LYS A 157 -5.74 -5.43 -19.43
C LYS A 157 -5.20 -4.87 -20.75
N ARG A 158 -5.24 -3.54 -20.96
CA ARG A 158 -4.91 -2.92 -22.23
C ARG A 158 -3.42 -2.62 -22.41
N VAL A 159 -2.71 -2.32 -21.31
CA VAL A 159 -1.34 -1.81 -21.32
C VAL A 159 -0.41 -2.72 -20.55
N PHE A 160 -0.63 -2.90 -19.24
CA PHE A 160 0.35 -3.52 -18.37
C PHE A 160 0.60 -4.99 -18.68
N TYR A 161 -0.43 -5.75 -19.02
CA TYR A 161 -0.26 -7.17 -19.34
C TYR A 161 0.72 -7.37 -20.51
N GLN A 162 0.56 -6.60 -21.59
CA GLN A 162 1.43 -6.70 -22.75
C GLN A 162 2.85 -6.25 -22.42
N HIS A 163 3.02 -5.15 -21.68
CA HIS A 163 4.33 -4.67 -21.25
C HIS A 163 5.06 -5.70 -20.37
N ILE A 164 4.37 -6.30 -19.40
CA ILE A 164 4.95 -7.35 -18.55
C ILE A 164 5.35 -8.59 -19.37
N LEU A 165 4.54 -8.97 -20.35
CA LEU A 165 4.86 -10.11 -21.22
C LEU A 165 6.11 -9.82 -22.08
N ASP A 166 6.17 -8.68 -22.74
CA ASP A 166 7.29 -8.28 -23.60
C ASP A 166 8.59 -8.09 -22.80
N LEU A 167 8.47 -7.47 -21.62
CA LEU A 167 9.57 -7.28 -20.67
C LEU A 167 10.13 -8.61 -20.20
N THR A 168 9.24 -9.52 -19.76
CA THR A 168 9.62 -10.86 -19.26
C THR A 168 10.28 -11.70 -20.35
N HIS A 169 9.69 -11.74 -21.55
CA HIS A 169 10.22 -12.51 -22.68
C HIS A 169 11.60 -11.99 -23.12
N SER A 170 11.75 -10.67 -23.22
CA SER A 170 13.02 -10.06 -23.66
C SER A 170 14.14 -10.26 -22.62
N LEU A 171 13.82 -10.15 -21.33
CA LEU A 171 14.77 -10.38 -20.24
C LEU A 171 15.14 -11.88 -20.11
N TYR A 172 14.19 -12.78 -20.35
CA TYR A 172 14.48 -14.22 -20.43
C TYR A 172 15.48 -14.53 -21.55
N ALA A 173 15.20 -14.08 -22.77
CA ALA A 173 16.09 -14.27 -23.92
C ALA A 173 17.49 -13.69 -23.68
N HIS A 174 17.55 -12.46 -23.13
CA HIS A 174 18.82 -11.83 -22.80
C HIS A 174 19.60 -12.58 -21.71
N SER A 175 18.92 -13.16 -20.72
CA SER A 175 19.57 -13.96 -19.68
C SER A 175 20.19 -15.24 -20.25
N ILE A 176 19.59 -15.85 -21.27
CA ILE A 176 20.19 -16.97 -22.02
C ILE A 176 21.46 -16.51 -22.73
N ASP A 177 21.45 -15.37 -23.40
CA ASP A 177 22.63 -14.84 -24.09
C ASP A 177 23.75 -14.51 -23.09
N GLN A 178 23.43 -13.93 -21.96
CA GLN A 178 24.38 -13.68 -20.86
C GLN A 178 24.98 -14.98 -20.36
N TYR A 179 24.17 -15.99 -20.04
CA TYR A 179 24.62 -17.28 -19.57
C TYR A 179 25.59 -17.97 -20.56
N ASN A 180 25.33 -17.88 -21.87
CA ASN A 180 26.13 -18.45 -22.90
C ASN A 180 27.45 -17.68 -23.16
N SER A 181 27.47 -16.38 -22.98
CA SER A 181 28.60 -15.51 -23.29
C SER A 181 29.58 -15.32 -22.13
N VAL A 182 29.09 -15.42 -20.88
CA VAL A 182 29.91 -15.17 -19.68
C VAL A 182 30.67 -16.41 -19.27
N THR A 183 31.96 -16.23 -18.94
CA THR A 183 32.86 -17.32 -18.52
C THR A 183 33.11 -17.37 -17.01
N ASP A 184 32.95 -16.22 -16.31
CA ASP A 184 33.10 -16.17 -14.86
C ASP A 184 32.00 -17.00 -14.17
N PRO A 185 32.34 -17.92 -13.26
CA PRO A 185 31.36 -18.83 -12.66
C PRO A 185 30.26 -18.13 -11.85
N LEU A 186 30.60 -17.06 -11.13
CA LEU A 186 29.64 -16.35 -10.26
C LEU A 186 28.63 -15.55 -11.09
N VAL A 187 29.12 -14.79 -12.07
CA VAL A 187 28.26 -14.02 -12.99
C VAL A 187 27.44 -14.97 -13.87
N LYS A 188 28.03 -16.10 -14.28
CA LYS A 188 27.30 -17.12 -15.03
C LYS A 188 26.18 -17.77 -14.24
N GLN A 189 26.40 -18.03 -12.94
CA GLN A 189 25.35 -18.54 -12.04
C GLN A 189 24.21 -17.51 -11.90
N ALA A 190 24.54 -16.23 -11.70
CA ALA A 190 23.53 -15.18 -11.62
C ALA A 190 22.71 -15.06 -12.92
N ALA A 191 23.34 -15.19 -14.09
CA ALA A 191 22.62 -15.22 -15.36
C ALA A 191 21.71 -16.46 -15.49
N LYS A 192 22.15 -17.62 -15.00
CA LYS A 192 21.35 -18.86 -14.96
C LYS A 192 20.12 -18.69 -14.04
N ASP A 193 20.30 -18.10 -12.87
CA ASP A 193 19.22 -17.88 -11.92
C ASP A 193 18.23 -16.82 -12.45
N ASN A 194 18.69 -15.83 -13.21
CA ASN A 194 17.81 -14.90 -13.94
C ASN A 194 17.00 -15.61 -15.03
N MET A 195 17.58 -16.57 -15.76
CA MET A 195 16.80 -17.41 -16.68
C MET A 195 15.67 -18.13 -15.95
N ALA A 196 15.95 -18.74 -14.79
CA ALA A 196 14.92 -19.41 -14.00
C ALA A 196 13.85 -18.44 -13.49
N TYR A 197 14.25 -17.27 -12.99
CA TYR A 197 13.33 -16.22 -12.49
C TYR A 197 12.34 -15.76 -13.55
N PHE A 198 12.82 -15.47 -14.77
CA PHE A 198 11.95 -15.06 -15.88
C PHE A 198 11.18 -16.23 -16.50
N ALA A 199 11.71 -17.47 -16.46
CA ALA A 199 10.97 -18.65 -16.90
C ALA A 199 9.75 -18.92 -16.02
N VAL A 200 9.86 -18.79 -14.69
CA VAL A 200 8.70 -18.85 -13.77
C VAL A 200 7.64 -17.81 -14.17
N ALA A 201 8.04 -16.58 -14.41
CA ALA A 201 7.11 -15.52 -14.81
C ALA A 201 6.46 -15.76 -16.17
N LEU A 202 7.20 -16.32 -17.17
CA LEU A 202 6.63 -16.69 -18.45
C LEU A 202 5.59 -17.81 -18.32
N GLU A 203 5.84 -18.82 -17.50
CA GLU A 203 4.86 -19.89 -17.23
C GLU A 203 3.61 -19.35 -16.52
N LEU A 204 3.77 -18.39 -15.62
CA LEU A 204 2.62 -17.72 -14.97
C LEU A 204 1.81 -16.88 -15.95
N LEU A 205 2.44 -16.26 -16.96
CA LEU A 205 1.78 -15.48 -18.02
C LEU A 205 1.25 -16.36 -19.16
N HIS A 206 1.88 -17.52 -19.40
CA HIS A 206 1.51 -18.37 -20.52
C HIS A 206 0.12 -18.97 -20.34
N THR A 207 -0.71 -18.85 -21.37
CA THR A 207 -2.01 -19.52 -21.41
C THR A 207 -1.97 -20.68 -22.37
N LEU A 208 -2.41 -21.83 -21.88
CA LEU A 208 -3.06 -22.79 -22.75
C LEU A 208 -4.43 -22.20 -23.12
N THR A 209 -4.76 -22.15 -24.40
CA THR A 209 -6.08 -21.77 -24.89
C THR A 209 -7.13 -22.52 -24.09
N ASP A 210 -8.02 -21.80 -23.42
CA ASP A 210 -9.22 -22.43 -22.87
C ASP A 210 -10.09 -22.90 -24.03
N GLU A 211 -9.90 -24.15 -24.45
CA GLU A 211 -10.69 -24.81 -25.50
C GLU A 211 -12.17 -24.86 -25.17
N ALA A 212 -12.56 -24.63 -23.90
CA ALA A 212 -13.94 -24.72 -23.44
C ALA A 212 -14.77 -23.46 -23.66
N THR A 213 -14.17 -22.26 -23.67
CA THR A 213 -14.95 -21.01 -23.73
C THR A 213 -14.72 -20.17 -24.99
N GLY A 214 -13.65 -20.35 -25.74
CA GLY A 214 -13.38 -19.64 -27.02
C GLY A 214 -13.34 -18.11 -26.93
N LYS A 215 -13.12 -17.54 -25.73
CA LYS A 215 -13.19 -16.11 -25.46
C LYS A 215 -11.97 -15.64 -24.67
N GLU A 216 -11.04 -15.14 -25.27
CA GLU A 216 -9.88 -14.31 -24.97
C GLU A 216 -8.66 -14.90 -25.67
N GLU A 217 -8.27 -14.28 -26.77
CA GLU A 217 -6.96 -14.54 -27.38
C GLU A 217 -5.89 -13.91 -26.47
N ILE A 218 -5.27 -14.71 -25.64
CA ILE A 218 -4.09 -14.30 -24.88
C ILE A 218 -2.90 -14.46 -25.81
N PRO A 219 -2.01 -13.45 -25.93
CA PRO A 219 -0.86 -13.53 -26.81
C PRO A 219 0.01 -14.75 -26.49
N ILE A 220 0.21 -15.63 -27.46
CA ILE A 220 1.15 -16.77 -27.33
C ILE A 220 2.52 -16.27 -27.74
N VAL A 221 3.47 -16.28 -26.80
CA VAL A 221 4.88 -16.03 -27.06
C VAL A 221 5.59 -17.37 -27.11
N GLU A 222 6.27 -17.66 -28.22
CA GLU A 222 7.07 -18.89 -28.34
C GLU A 222 8.37 -18.77 -27.55
N TYR A 223 8.57 -19.64 -26.58
CA TYR A 223 9.81 -19.81 -25.82
C TYR A 223 10.01 -21.28 -25.45
N SER A 224 11.22 -21.61 -25.02
CA SER A 224 11.54 -22.94 -24.51
C SER A 224 12.36 -22.83 -23.23
N ILE A 225 11.98 -23.60 -22.21
CA ILE A 225 12.73 -23.65 -20.96
C ILE A 225 13.95 -24.54 -21.16
N SER A 226 15.14 -24.04 -20.81
CA SER A 226 16.38 -24.80 -20.86
C SER A 226 16.35 -25.94 -19.84
N ASP A 227 16.79 -27.15 -20.25
CA ASP A 227 16.94 -28.32 -19.37
C ASP A 227 17.73 -27.98 -18.07
N SER A 228 18.65 -27.03 -18.16
CA SER A 228 19.50 -26.63 -17.03
C SER A 228 18.79 -25.95 -15.89
N ILE A 229 17.56 -25.42 -16.10
CA ILE A 229 16.73 -24.71 -15.11
C ILE A 229 15.35 -25.36 -14.94
N ALA A 230 14.97 -26.32 -15.76
CA ALA A 230 13.60 -26.87 -15.80
C ALA A 230 13.15 -27.41 -14.44
N GLU A 231 14.00 -28.11 -13.70
CA GLU A 231 13.67 -28.68 -12.38
C GLU A 231 13.31 -27.58 -11.36
N VAL A 232 14.17 -26.56 -11.19
CA VAL A 232 13.92 -25.47 -10.22
C VAL A 232 12.70 -24.63 -10.59
N VAL A 233 12.43 -24.43 -11.88
CA VAL A 233 11.22 -23.72 -12.35
C VAL A 233 9.97 -24.51 -12.01
N ILE A 234 9.94 -25.83 -12.25
CA ILE A 234 8.79 -26.68 -11.92
C ILE A 234 8.57 -26.72 -10.40
N GLU A 235 9.62 -26.83 -9.60
CA GLU A 235 9.48 -26.82 -8.13
C GLU A 235 8.89 -25.51 -7.62
N GLU A 236 9.34 -24.36 -8.13
CA GLU A 236 8.83 -23.05 -7.76
C GLU A 236 7.34 -22.88 -8.15
N LEU A 237 6.96 -23.26 -9.37
CA LEU A 237 5.57 -23.22 -9.85
C LEU A 237 4.65 -24.12 -9.03
N ASN A 238 5.12 -25.29 -8.61
CA ASN A 238 4.34 -26.19 -7.74
C ASN A 238 4.05 -25.54 -6.36
N LEU A 239 4.99 -24.78 -5.80
CA LEU A 239 4.77 -24.04 -4.55
C LEU A 239 3.76 -22.89 -4.75
N ILE A 240 3.88 -22.16 -5.87
CA ILE A 240 2.94 -21.09 -6.22
C ILE A 240 1.52 -21.66 -6.37
N ASP A 241 1.35 -22.78 -7.06
CA ASP A 241 0.03 -23.38 -7.29
C ASP A 241 -0.54 -24.10 -6.06
N ALA A 242 0.31 -24.56 -5.15
CA ALA A 242 -0.11 -25.21 -3.91
C ALA A 242 -0.73 -24.24 -2.88
N HIS A 243 -0.35 -22.95 -2.91
CA HIS A 243 -0.85 -21.90 -1.99
C HIS A 243 -0.72 -22.23 -0.49
N GLN A 244 0.34 -22.94 -0.07
CA GLN A 244 0.49 -23.51 1.29
C GLN A 244 1.28 -22.63 2.27
N GLY A 245 1.04 -21.33 2.32
CA GLY A 245 1.74 -20.45 3.27
C GLY A 245 3.27 -20.46 3.07
N PHE A 246 4.03 -20.34 4.18
CA PHE A 246 5.49 -20.23 4.11
C PHE A 246 6.18 -21.54 3.71
N SER A 247 6.97 -21.47 2.64
CA SER A 247 7.86 -22.53 2.17
C SER A 247 9.16 -21.95 1.62
N GLU A 248 10.28 -22.69 1.72
CA GLU A 248 11.55 -22.24 1.17
C GLU A 248 11.51 -22.24 -0.36
N SER A 249 11.81 -21.07 -0.97
CA SER A 249 11.92 -20.95 -2.42
C SER A 249 13.18 -21.68 -2.91
N PRO A 250 13.05 -22.63 -3.85
CA PRO A 250 14.20 -23.32 -4.45
C PRO A 250 15.11 -22.35 -5.22
N LEU A 251 14.58 -21.25 -5.75
CA LEU A 251 15.34 -20.26 -6.50
C LEU A 251 15.98 -19.19 -5.61
N PHE A 252 15.29 -18.74 -4.57
CA PHE A 252 15.74 -17.61 -3.74
C PHE A 252 16.37 -18.04 -2.40
N SER A 253 16.22 -19.30 -1.98
CA SER A 253 16.83 -19.87 -0.77
C SER A 253 16.42 -19.13 0.53
N TYR A 254 15.21 -18.57 0.56
CA TYR A 254 14.55 -18.09 1.76
C TYR A 254 13.06 -18.43 1.71
N LYS A 255 12.38 -18.32 2.85
CA LYS A 255 10.94 -18.63 2.91
C LYS A 255 10.09 -17.53 2.29
N GLU A 256 9.16 -17.91 1.43
CA GLU A 256 8.11 -17.07 0.85
C GLU A 256 6.73 -17.56 1.28
N ASP A 257 5.80 -16.63 1.44
CA ASP A 257 4.40 -16.94 1.73
C ASP A 257 3.61 -17.16 0.43
N TYR A 258 3.56 -18.41 -0.02
CA TYR A 258 2.88 -18.80 -1.26
C TYR A 258 1.35 -18.67 -1.18
N SER A 259 0.75 -18.48 0.01
CA SER A 259 -0.68 -18.19 0.14
C SER A 259 -1.09 -16.86 -0.52
N GLN A 260 -0.12 -15.96 -0.73
CA GLN A 260 -0.36 -14.66 -1.35
C GLN A 260 -0.64 -14.73 -2.86
N TYR A 261 -0.30 -15.83 -3.53
CA TYR A 261 -0.47 -16.00 -4.97
C TYR A 261 -1.88 -16.39 -5.41
N VAL A 262 -2.87 -16.42 -4.49
CA VAL A 262 -4.28 -16.65 -4.80
C VAL A 262 -4.90 -15.38 -5.37
N PRO A 263 -5.34 -15.35 -6.65
CA PRO A 263 -6.03 -14.20 -7.24
C PRO A 263 -7.31 -13.86 -6.47
N ARG A 264 -7.54 -12.57 -6.27
CA ARG A 264 -8.68 -12.03 -5.51
C ARG A 264 -9.08 -10.66 -6.05
N GLY A 265 -10.24 -10.12 -5.62
CA GLY A 265 -10.77 -8.89 -6.19
C GLY A 265 -11.06 -9.03 -7.68
N HIS A 266 -10.92 -7.96 -8.45
CA HIS A 266 -11.16 -7.96 -9.90
C HIS A 266 -10.22 -8.88 -10.70
N TYR A 267 -9.13 -9.36 -10.08
CA TYR A 267 -8.24 -10.34 -10.72
C TYR A 267 -8.88 -11.72 -10.89
N THR A 268 -10.07 -11.96 -10.33
CA THR A 268 -10.86 -13.18 -10.58
C THR A 268 -11.76 -13.10 -11.82
N ASP A 269 -11.91 -11.93 -12.44
CA ASP A 269 -12.85 -11.65 -13.52
C ASP A 269 -12.46 -12.32 -14.85
N SER A 270 -11.20 -12.55 -15.10
CA SER A 270 -10.72 -13.20 -16.32
C SER A 270 -9.43 -13.99 -16.09
N GLU A 271 -9.13 -14.94 -17.00
CA GLU A 271 -7.90 -15.71 -16.93
C GLU A 271 -6.67 -14.81 -17.13
N LEU A 272 -6.73 -13.81 -18.01
CA LEU A 272 -5.69 -12.82 -18.21
C LEU A 272 -5.33 -12.11 -16.90
N LEU A 273 -6.35 -11.65 -16.15
CA LEU A 273 -6.13 -10.97 -14.87
C LEU A 273 -5.59 -11.90 -13.78
N ARG A 274 -6.02 -13.18 -13.73
CA ARG A 274 -5.46 -14.17 -12.78
C ARG A 274 -3.97 -14.38 -13.02
N ARG A 275 -3.55 -14.47 -14.28
CA ARG A 275 -2.15 -14.65 -14.67
C ARG A 275 -1.33 -13.39 -14.39
N TYR A 276 -1.87 -12.25 -14.75
CA TYR A 276 -1.26 -10.97 -14.42
C TYR A 276 -1.02 -10.85 -12.91
N PHE A 277 -2.02 -11.16 -12.08
CA PHE A 277 -1.92 -11.15 -10.62
C PHE A 277 -0.78 -12.03 -10.11
N LYS A 278 -0.74 -13.30 -10.51
CA LYS A 278 0.31 -14.24 -10.07
C LYS A 278 1.72 -13.74 -10.47
N THR A 279 1.86 -13.22 -11.67
CA THR A 279 3.14 -12.71 -12.18
C THR A 279 3.57 -11.44 -11.45
N LEU A 280 2.66 -10.51 -11.21
CA LEU A 280 2.98 -9.30 -10.44
C LEU A 280 3.23 -9.60 -8.96
N MET A 281 2.56 -10.60 -8.37
CA MET A 281 2.92 -11.12 -7.04
C MET A 281 4.34 -11.68 -7.05
N TRP A 282 4.74 -12.46 -8.06
CA TRP A 282 6.10 -12.95 -8.22
C TRP A 282 7.12 -11.80 -8.28
N TYR A 283 6.90 -10.81 -9.13
CA TYR A 283 7.79 -9.66 -9.27
C TYR A 283 7.76 -8.69 -8.09
N GLY A 284 6.64 -8.63 -7.38
CA GLY A 284 6.44 -7.72 -6.26
C GLY A 284 6.89 -8.26 -4.91
N ARG A 285 6.93 -9.59 -4.73
CA ARG A 285 7.27 -10.22 -3.45
C ARG A 285 8.69 -10.78 -3.42
N MET A 286 9.17 -11.36 -4.52
CA MET A 286 10.52 -11.94 -4.56
C MET A 286 11.59 -10.85 -4.54
N SER A 287 12.38 -10.83 -3.46
CA SER A 287 13.44 -9.85 -3.23
C SER A 287 14.82 -10.44 -3.50
N PHE A 288 15.58 -9.79 -4.35
CA PHE A 288 17.01 -10.06 -4.52
C PHE A 288 17.77 -9.44 -3.34
N LEU A 289 18.03 -10.23 -2.31
CA LEU A 289 18.58 -9.77 -1.05
C LEU A 289 20.00 -9.25 -1.18
N LEU A 290 20.22 -8.04 -0.69
CA LEU A 290 21.53 -7.40 -0.69
C LEU A 290 22.46 -7.94 0.39
N LYS A 291 21.90 -8.39 1.52
CA LYS A 291 22.65 -8.79 2.72
C LYS A 291 22.60 -10.30 2.92
N GLY A 292 23.74 -10.89 3.31
CA GLY A 292 23.82 -12.31 3.61
C GLY A 292 24.86 -12.62 4.68
N GLY A 293 24.62 -13.70 5.44
CA GLY A 293 25.46 -14.13 6.55
C GLY A 293 26.85 -14.57 6.11
N SER A 294 27.88 -14.06 6.79
CA SER A 294 29.25 -14.54 6.64
C SER A 294 29.48 -15.75 7.56
N PRO A 295 30.19 -16.80 7.09
CA PRO A 295 30.62 -17.89 7.94
C PRO A 295 31.44 -17.46 9.18
N ALA A 296 32.03 -16.27 9.13
CA ALA A 296 32.79 -15.69 10.23
C ALA A 296 31.91 -15.08 11.34
N CYS A 297 30.62 -14.82 11.07
CA CYS A 297 29.68 -14.27 12.04
C CYS A 297 28.58 -15.30 12.36
N GLN A 298 28.83 -16.18 13.34
CA GLN A 298 27.88 -17.21 13.76
C GLN A 298 26.66 -16.65 14.53
N SER A 299 26.74 -15.39 14.96
CA SER A 299 25.63 -14.68 15.65
C SER A 299 24.85 -13.74 14.74
N CYS A 300 25.24 -13.62 13.45
CA CYS A 300 24.55 -12.79 12.49
C CYS A 300 23.48 -13.60 11.77
N ASP A 301 22.25 -13.43 12.23
CA ASP A 301 21.07 -14.05 11.65
C ASP A 301 20.63 -13.30 10.38
N PHE A 302 20.96 -13.85 9.21
CA PHE A 302 20.55 -13.34 7.90
C PHE A 302 19.67 -14.38 7.20
N LEU A 303 18.79 -13.92 6.31
CA LEU A 303 17.88 -14.79 5.55
C LEU A 303 18.60 -15.77 4.63
N VAL A 304 19.71 -15.33 4.06
CA VAL A 304 20.54 -16.13 3.14
C VAL A 304 22.02 -16.00 3.51
N ASN A 305 22.84 -16.94 3.03
CA ASN A 305 24.28 -16.84 3.18
C ASN A 305 24.90 -15.80 2.20
N GLN A 306 26.16 -15.44 2.45
CA GLN A 306 26.87 -14.44 1.67
C GLN A 306 27.00 -14.80 0.17
N THR A 307 27.16 -16.08 -0.16
CA THR A 307 27.25 -16.51 -1.56
C THR A 307 25.95 -16.25 -2.30
N VAL A 308 24.82 -16.64 -1.71
CA VAL A 308 23.49 -16.40 -2.28
C VAL A 308 23.23 -14.90 -2.43
N SER A 309 23.49 -14.08 -1.42
CA SER A 309 23.27 -12.63 -1.53
C SER A 309 24.20 -11.96 -2.54
N ASN A 310 25.41 -12.48 -2.75
CA ASN A 310 26.30 -12.00 -3.79
C ASN A 310 25.74 -12.31 -5.18
N THR A 311 25.25 -13.56 -5.39
CA THR A 311 24.60 -13.96 -6.64
C THR A 311 23.35 -13.11 -6.89
N GLN A 312 22.48 -12.93 -5.90
CA GLN A 312 21.26 -12.10 -6.01
C GLN A 312 21.57 -10.62 -6.30
N THR A 313 22.63 -10.06 -5.71
CA THR A 313 23.10 -8.71 -6.06
C THR A 313 23.52 -8.63 -7.53
N ILE A 314 24.27 -9.62 -8.02
CA ILE A 314 24.70 -9.67 -9.43
C ILE A 314 23.47 -9.84 -10.35
N GLN A 315 22.51 -10.70 -10.00
CA GLN A 315 21.25 -10.85 -10.73
C GLN A 315 20.54 -9.51 -10.92
N SER A 316 20.39 -8.76 -9.83
CA SER A 316 19.76 -7.43 -9.85
C SER A 316 20.48 -6.45 -10.78
N VAL A 317 21.81 -6.43 -10.74
CA VAL A 317 22.63 -5.58 -11.61
C VAL A 317 22.51 -5.98 -13.07
N LEU A 318 22.51 -7.30 -13.38
CA LEU A 318 22.32 -7.79 -14.74
C LEU A 318 20.95 -7.39 -15.29
N ILE A 319 19.88 -7.51 -14.49
CA ILE A 319 18.52 -7.08 -14.86
C ILE A 319 18.48 -5.57 -15.08
N SER A 320 18.91 -4.79 -14.10
CA SER A 320 18.83 -3.32 -14.14
C SER A 320 19.64 -2.73 -15.30
N SER A 321 20.80 -3.30 -15.58
CA SER A 321 21.64 -2.85 -16.70
C SER A 321 21.10 -3.27 -18.08
N ALA A 322 20.28 -4.30 -18.15
CA ALA A 322 19.66 -4.77 -19.40
C ALA A 322 18.49 -3.85 -19.82
N LEU A 323 17.70 -3.36 -18.87
CA LEU A 323 16.46 -2.60 -19.15
C LEU A 323 16.63 -1.43 -20.12
N PRO A 324 17.62 -0.53 -19.97
CA PRO A 324 17.79 0.60 -20.90
C PRO A 324 18.43 0.20 -22.25
N ASN A 325 18.99 -1.00 -22.35
CA ASN A 325 19.76 -1.46 -23.53
C ASN A 325 18.99 -2.42 -24.44
N LEU A 326 17.86 -2.94 -23.98
CA LEU A 326 16.99 -3.81 -24.76
C LEU A 326 15.77 -3.03 -25.23
N THR A 327 15.34 -3.30 -26.46
CA THR A 327 14.18 -2.64 -27.06
C THR A 327 13.19 -3.65 -27.63
N LYS A 328 11.91 -3.33 -27.52
CA LYS A 328 10.81 -4.04 -28.16
C LYS A 328 9.87 -3.01 -28.78
N ASP A 329 9.54 -3.16 -30.06
CA ASP A 329 8.63 -2.27 -30.79
C ASP A 329 8.98 -0.76 -30.64
N GLU A 330 10.27 -0.42 -30.80
CA GLU A 330 10.87 0.91 -30.71
C GLU A 330 10.93 1.53 -29.29
N GLN A 331 10.44 0.83 -28.27
CA GLN A 331 10.48 1.25 -26.87
C GLN A 331 11.54 0.44 -26.10
N THR A 332 12.30 1.08 -25.20
CA THR A 332 13.22 0.36 -24.32
C THR A 332 12.45 -0.39 -23.22
N LEU A 333 13.01 -1.46 -22.69
CA LEU A 333 12.39 -2.17 -21.58
C LEU A 333 12.33 -1.30 -20.31
N MET A 334 13.23 -0.33 -20.16
CA MET A 334 13.18 0.63 -19.06
C MET A 334 11.95 1.55 -19.21
N GLU A 335 11.65 2.05 -20.41
CA GLU A 335 10.46 2.87 -20.67
C GLU A 335 9.17 2.08 -20.39
N MET A 336 9.08 0.81 -20.77
CA MET A 336 7.93 -0.06 -20.44
C MET A 336 7.80 -0.25 -18.92
N TRP A 337 8.91 -0.50 -18.25
CA TRP A 337 8.96 -0.63 -16.79
C TRP A 337 8.53 0.67 -16.10
N ASP A 338 9.06 1.81 -16.55
CA ASP A 338 8.74 3.15 -16.04
C ASP A 338 7.27 3.49 -16.21
N GLU A 339 6.65 3.14 -17.32
CA GLU A 339 5.22 3.38 -17.58
C GLU A 339 4.35 2.64 -16.56
N ILE A 340 4.59 1.34 -16.34
CA ILE A 340 3.88 0.57 -15.31
C ILE A 340 4.15 1.16 -13.92
N TYR A 341 5.42 1.46 -13.62
CA TYR A 341 5.84 1.95 -12.31
C TYR A 341 5.22 3.32 -12.00
N ALA A 342 5.26 4.27 -12.92
CA ALA A 342 4.75 5.63 -12.74
C ALA A 342 3.22 5.63 -12.54
N ILE A 343 2.48 4.89 -13.36
CA ILE A 343 1.02 4.82 -13.26
C ILE A 343 0.62 4.14 -11.94
N THR A 344 1.22 3.01 -11.60
CA THR A 344 0.90 2.31 -10.34
C THR A 344 1.38 3.09 -9.11
N SER A 345 2.43 3.90 -9.23
CA SER A 345 2.85 4.84 -8.18
C SER A 345 1.85 5.97 -8.00
N PHE A 346 1.24 6.45 -9.07
CA PHE A 346 0.17 7.44 -8.99
C PHE A 346 -1.08 6.87 -8.31
N PHE A 347 -1.45 5.61 -8.58
CA PHE A 347 -2.57 4.96 -7.90
C PHE A 347 -2.29 4.68 -6.42
N VAL A 348 -1.12 4.12 -6.08
CA VAL A 348 -0.89 3.53 -4.76
C VAL A 348 0.30 4.15 -4.02
N GLY A 349 1.36 4.49 -4.73
CA GLY A 349 2.59 5.02 -4.15
C GLY A 349 3.86 4.37 -4.69
N THR A 350 5.00 4.84 -4.21
CA THR A 350 6.32 4.34 -4.62
C THR A 350 6.66 3.01 -3.94
N ALA A 351 7.58 2.24 -4.55
CA ALA A 351 8.04 0.98 -3.99
C ALA A 351 8.70 1.18 -2.62
N ASP A 352 8.39 0.30 -1.68
CA ASP A 352 9.01 0.26 -0.36
C ASP A 352 10.43 -0.33 -0.42
N ASP A 353 10.65 -1.27 -1.32
CA ASP A 353 11.95 -1.90 -1.59
C ASP A 353 12.73 -1.14 -2.68
N LEU A 354 14.02 -1.46 -2.86
CA LEU A 354 14.84 -0.84 -3.90
C LEU A 354 14.39 -1.27 -5.31
N THR A 355 14.53 -0.36 -6.27
CA THR A 355 14.07 -0.50 -7.65
C THR A 355 15.23 -0.79 -8.62
N PRO A 356 14.95 -1.30 -9.84
CA PRO A 356 15.94 -1.41 -10.90
C PRO A 356 16.61 -0.09 -11.27
N GLN A 357 15.89 1.05 -11.22
CA GLN A 357 16.46 2.36 -11.49
C GLN A 357 17.56 2.74 -10.48
N GLU A 358 17.31 2.51 -9.18
CA GLU A 358 18.29 2.79 -8.12
C GLU A 358 19.52 1.90 -8.25
N TYR A 359 19.34 0.60 -8.58
CA TYR A 359 20.46 -0.30 -8.87
C TYR A 359 21.26 0.14 -10.09
N LEU A 360 20.60 0.56 -11.16
CA LEU A 360 21.24 1.08 -12.36
C LEU A 360 22.03 2.36 -12.05
N GLN A 361 21.42 3.29 -11.30
CA GLN A 361 22.07 4.56 -10.91
C GLN A 361 23.34 4.27 -10.11
N VAL A 362 23.26 3.50 -9.03
CA VAL A 362 24.43 3.17 -8.19
C VAL A 362 25.49 2.41 -8.99
N THR A 363 25.10 1.49 -9.88
CA THR A 363 26.04 0.78 -10.75
C THR A 363 26.80 1.73 -11.66
N ASN A 364 26.11 2.73 -12.24
CA ASN A 364 26.73 3.76 -13.08
C ASN A 364 27.64 4.70 -12.27
N ASP A 365 27.27 5.04 -11.05
CA ASP A 365 28.07 5.90 -10.17
C ASP A 365 29.36 5.20 -9.74
N VAL A 366 29.32 3.89 -9.47
CA VAL A 366 30.48 3.12 -9.04
C VAL A 366 31.40 2.75 -10.22
N PHE A 367 30.84 2.33 -11.37
CA PHE A 367 31.61 1.75 -12.47
C PHE A 367 31.62 2.58 -13.76
N GLY A 368 30.79 3.63 -13.83
CA GLY A 368 30.59 4.44 -15.03
C GLY A 368 29.64 3.80 -16.05
N SER A 369 29.21 4.60 -17.03
CA SER A 369 28.24 4.19 -18.07
C SER A 369 28.73 3.10 -19.04
N SER A 370 30.03 2.74 -19.02
CA SER A 370 30.62 1.66 -19.80
C SER A 370 30.82 0.36 -19.00
N PHE A 371 30.03 0.18 -17.96
CA PHE A 371 30.03 -0.99 -17.09
C PHE A 371 30.00 -2.31 -17.86
N LYS A 372 30.78 -3.28 -17.39
CA LYS A 372 30.78 -4.67 -17.89
C LYS A 372 30.54 -5.63 -16.74
N PRO A 373 29.59 -6.58 -16.85
CA PRO A 373 29.27 -7.53 -15.77
C PRO A 373 30.45 -8.31 -15.22
N SER A 374 31.50 -8.55 -16.02
CA SER A 374 32.70 -9.25 -15.58
C SER A 374 33.47 -8.56 -14.43
N VAL A 375 33.26 -7.26 -14.19
CA VAL A 375 33.84 -6.54 -13.05
C VAL A 375 33.32 -7.08 -11.72
N LEU A 376 32.08 -7.60 -11.69
CA LEU A 376 31.45 -8.13 -10.49
C LEU A 376 32.02 -9.48 -10.02
N SER A 377 32.90 -10.11 -10.80
CA SER A 377 33.67 -11.27 -10.37
C SER A 377 34.76 -10.92 -9.36
N GLU A 378 35.16 -9.64 -9.32
CA GLU A 378 36.15 -9.16 -8.35
C GLU A 378 35.47 -8.85 -7.01
N SER A 379 35.83 -9.59 -5.96
CA SER A 379 35.19 -9.47 -4.64
C SER A 379 35.26 -8.05 -4.07
N SER A 380 36.32 -7.29 -4.34
CA SER A 380 36.47 -5.90 -3.91
C SER A 380 35.45 -4.97 -4.58
N GLN A 381 35.23 -5.15 -5.89
CA GLN A 381 34.28 -4.36 -6.68
C GLN A 381 32.83 -4.66 -6.27
N LEU A 382 32.51 -5.95 -6.11
CA LEU A 382 31.19 -6.36 -5.62
C LEU A 382 30.93 -5.84 -4.19
N THR A 383 31.95 -5.86 -3.32
CA THR A 383 31.83 -5.33 -1.94
C THR A 383 31.61 -3.82 -1.95
N GLN A 384 32.30 -3.08 -2.82
CA GLN A 384 32.09 -1.63 -2.98
C GLN A 384 30.66 -1.34 -3.42
N LEU A 385 30.18 -2.01 -4.47
CA LEU A 385 28.82 -1.86 -4.98
C LEU A 385 27.76 -2.16 -3.89
N LYS A 386 27.94 -3.26 -3.17
CA LYS A 386 27.04 -3.65 -2.05
C LYS A 386 27.07 -2.62 -0.92
N GLY A 387 28.20 -1.97 -0.67
CA GLY A 387 28.32 -0.90 0.30
C GLY A 387 27.49 0.33 -0.08
N GLU A 388 27.59 0.76 -1.33
CA GLU A 388 26.80 1.91 -1.84
C GLU A 388 25.31 1.59 -1.88
N LEU A 389 24.90 0.42 -2.40
CA LEU A 389 23.50 -0.02 -2.38
C LEU A 389 22.98 -0.16 -0.94
N GLY A 390 23.80 -0.63 -0.01
CA GLY A 390 23.47 -0.78 1.40
C GLY A 390 23.27 0.53 2.15
N SER A 391 23.80 1.65 1.62
CA SER A 391 23.59 3.00 2.15
C SER A 391 22.23 3.60 1.77
N LEU A 392 21.56 3.02 0.78
CA LEU A 392 20.21 3.41 0.39
C LEU A 392 19.18 3.00 1.46
N ARG A 393 17.92 3.42 1.26
CA ARG A 393 16.84 3.11 2.19
C ARG A 393 16.62 1.61 2.38
N SER A 394 16.25 1.23 3.60
CA SER A 394 15.67 -0.09 3.88
C SER A 394 14.16 -0.02 3.74
N PRO A 395 13.46 -1.16 3.51
CA PRO A 395 12.00 -1.21 3.57
C PRO A 395 11.48 -0.69 4.92
N GLN A 396 10.32 -0.06 4.91
CA GLN A 396 9.65 0.45 6.12
C GLN A 396 8.53 -0.48 6.60
N ILE A 397 8.00 -1.33 5.72
CA ILE A 397 6.96 -2.31 6.03
C ILE A 397 7.55 -3.72 5.90
N TYR A 398 7.38 -4.56 6.95
CA TYR A 398 7.72 -5.96 6.87
C TYR A 398 6.60 -6.73 6.15
N GLY A 399 6.85 -7.17 4.93
CA GLY A 399 5.90 -7.87 4.07
C GLY A 399 5.98 -9.41 4.13
N GLY A 400 6.57 -9.98 5.20
CA GLY A 400 6.67 -11.43 5.38
C GLY A 400 7.88 -12.10 4.71
N THR A 401 8.76 -11.37 4.03
CA THR A 401 9.96 -11.94 3.37
C THR A 401 10.82 -12.72 4.36
N GLY A 402 11.01 -14.01 4.10
CA GLY A 402 11.88 -14.89 4.89
C GLY A 402 11.26 -15.46 6.17
N GLU A 403 10.00 -15.13 6.50
CA GLU A 403 9.38 -15.54 7.78
C GLU A 403 10.31 -15.28 8.97
N ILE A 404 10.75 -14.02 9.14
CA ILE A 404 11.72 -13.67 10.19
C ILE A 404 11.05 -13.76 11.55
N ILE A 405 11.62 -14.58 12.41
CA ILE A 405 11.28 -14.66 13.84
C ILE A 405 12.33 -13.86 14.61
N ILE A 406 11.88 -12.91 15.43
CA ILE A 406 12.79 -12.14 16.28
C ILE A 406 13.02 -12.92 17.59
N GLU A 407 14.23 -13.42 17.81
CA GLU A 407 14.60 -14.14 19.04
C GLU A 407 15.40 -13.24 19.99
N LYS A 408 15.02 -13.25 21.27
CA LYS A 408 15.78 -12.56 22.34
C LYS A 408 15.96 -13.45 23.57
N PRO A 409 17.02 -13.23 24.37
CA PRO A 409 17.17 -13.90 25.64
C PRO A 409 15.96 -13.62 26.56
N LEU A 410 15.57 -14.62 27.35
CA LEU A 410 14.43 -14.50 28.27
C LEU A 410 14.58 -13.28 29.21
N GLY A 411 13.56 -12.43 29.25
CA GLY A 411 13.53 -11.21 30.07
C GLY A 411 14.10 -9.95 29.37
N VAL A 412 14.57 -10.04 28.12
CA VAL A 412 14.95 -8.88 27.32
C VAL A 412 13.72 -8.45 26.49
N PRO A 413 13.19 -7.23 26.67
CA PRO A 413 12.01 -6.79 25.93
C PRO A 413 12.32 -6.60 24.44
N PHE A 414 11.33 -6.88 23.61
CA PHE A 414 11.36 -6.51 22.19
C PHE A 414 11.13 -5.00 22.01
N THR A 415 11.73 -4.43 20.97
CA THR A 415 11.72 -3.00 20.69
C THR A 415 11.53 -2.69 19.21
N LEU A 416 11.22 -1.43 18.88
CA LEU A 416 11.20 -0.95 17.49
C LEU A 416 12.56 -1.13 16.79
N GLU A 417 13.68 -1.08 17.52
CA GLU A 417 15.00 -1.31 16.91
C GLU A 417 15.13 -2.74 16.38
N ASP A 418 14.53 -3.72 17.06
CA ASP A 418 14.52 -5.11 16.56
C ASP A 418 13.75 -5.24 15.25
N LEU A 419 12.64 -4.50 15.11
CA LEU A 419 11.90 -4.41 13.86
C LEU A 419 12.75 -3.73 12.77
N ASN A 420 13.41 -2.62 13.08
CA ASN A 420 14.29 -1.91 12.15
C ASN A 420 15.46 -2.80 11.69
N GLU A 421 16.07 -3.55 12.60
CA GLU A 421 17.13 -4.52 12.23
C GLU A 421 16.58 -5.65 11.35
N THR A 422 15.34 -6.10 11.60
CA THR A 422 14.64 -7.06 10.72
C THR A 422 14.43 -6.49 9.33
N LEU A 423 13.93 -5.26 9.21
CA LEU A 423 13.74 -4.57 7.93
C LEU A 423 15.06 -4.39 7.18
N LYS A 424 16.17 -4.10 7.88
CA LYS A 424 17.51 -4.02 7.26
C LYS A 424 17.97 -5.35 6.66
N LYS A 425 17.53 -6.50 7.20
CA LYS A 425 17.87 -7.83 6.67
C LYS A 425 17.13 -8.14 5.37
N THR A 426 15.95 -7.55 5.15
CA THR A 426 15.14 -7.73 3.94
C THR A 426 15.47 -6.72 2.83
N GLN A 427 16.45 -5.83 3.02
CA GLN A 427 16.86 -4.86 2.02
C GLN A 427 17.36 -5.56 0.75
N GLY A 428 16.77 -5.21 -0.39
CA GLY A 428 17.09 -5.78 -1.69
C GLY A 428 16.30 -5.12 -2.81
N MET A 429 16.54 -5.56 -4.05
CA MET A 429 15.77 -5.13 -5.20
C MET A 429 14.55 -6.04 -5.41
N ARG A 430 13.45 -5.46 -5.82
CA ARG A 430 12.32 -6.18 -6.42
C ARG A 430 12.03 -5.59 -7.79
N LEU A 431 11.73 -6.45 -8.78
CA LEU A 431 11.51 -5.98 -10.15
C LEU A 431 10.30 -5.05 -10.25
N MET A 432 9.21 -5.40 -9.59
CA MET A 432 7.99 -4.57 -9.46
C MET A 432 7.55 -4.54 -7.99
N GLY A 433 8.41 -3.98 -7.12
CA GLY A 433 8.23 -3.99 -5.68
C GLY A 433 6.87 -3.45 -5.22
N GLN A 434 6.30 -4.09 -4.20
CA GLN A 434 5.05 -3.64 -3.59
C GLN A 434 5.21 -2.23 -2.99
N ARG A 435 4.12 -1.45 -3.04
CA ARG A 435 4.11 -0.02 -2.72
C ARG A 435 3.96 0.21 -1.22
N PHE A 436 4.63 1.24 -0.73
CA PHE A 436 4.42 1.74 0.62
C PHE A 436 3.01 2.34 0.73
N ILE A 437 2.22 1.90 1.71
CA ILE A 437 0.92 2.50 2.05
C ILE A 437 0.87 2.88 3.53
N PRO A 438 0.26 4.03 3.86
CA PRO A 438 0.35 4.62 5.20
C PRO A 438 -0.31 3.77 6.28
N ASP A 439 -1.44 3.16 6.00
CA ASP A 439 -2.18 2.33 6.95
C ASP A 439 -1.50 0.99 7.25
N SER A 440 -0.78 0.38 6.30
CA SER A 440 0.08 -0.78 6.61
C SER A 440 1.26 -0.39 7.50
N TYR A 441 1.81 0.82 7.33
CA TYR A 441 2.80 1.36 8.25
C TYR A 441 2.19 1.61 9.64
N MET A 442 0.97 2.22 9.72
CA MET A 442 0.25 2.39 10.98
C MET A 442 0.04 1.05 11.70
N PHE A 443 -0.40 0.03 10.97
CA PHE A 443 -0.62 -1.31 11.51
C PHE A 443 0.64 -1.91 12.11
N GLN A 444 1.76 -1.82 11.40
CA GLN A 444 3.04 -2.32 11.91
C GLN A 444 3.51 -1.60 13.18
N GLN A 445 3.20 -0.30 13.30
CA GLN A 445 3.54 0.51 14.47
C GLN A 445 2.59 0.28 15.67
N LEU A 446 1.48 -0.41 15.47
CA LEU A 446 0.44 -0.65 16.49
C LEU A 446 0.31 -2.14 16.89
N VAL A 447 1.21 -3.00 16.42
CA VAL A 447 1.30 -4.40 16.83
C VAL A 447 2.70 -4.71 17.38
N PHE A 448 2.92 -5.94 17.81
CA PHE A 448 4.24 -6.43 18.21
C PHE A 448 5.29 -6.23 17.08
N PRO A 449 6.53 -5.80 17.37
CA PRO A 449 7.10 -5.49 18.71
C PRO A 449 6.97 -4.02 19.12
N ALA A 450 6.28 -3.18 18.35
CA ALA A 450 6.12 -1.75 18.65
C ALA A 450 5.22 -1.53 19.88
N VAL A 451 4.16 -2.33 19.99
CA VAL A 451 3.16 -2.35 21.06
C VAL A 451 3.15 -3.73 21.70
N ASP A 452 3.35 -3.85 23.01
CA ASP A 452 3.38 -5.10 23.76
C ASP A 452 3.84 -4.88 25.21
N PRO A 453 3.52 -5.76 26.22
CA PRO A 453 2.46 -6.77 26.26
C PRO A 453 1.09 -6.18 26.62
N TYR A 454 0.03 -7.02 26.56
CA TYR A 454 -1.30 -6.68 27.10
C TYR A 454 -1.22 -6.51 28.63
N THR A 455 -1.80 -5.43 29.13
CA THR A 455 -1.78 -5.06 30.55
C THR A 455 -3.18 -5.04 31.18
N GLY A 456 -4.20 -5.24 30.38
CA GLY A 456 -5.58 -5.22 30.82
C GLY A 456 -6.00 -6.47 31.60
N SER A 457 -7.21 -6.40 32.15
CA SER A 457 -7.83 -7.49 32.90
C SER A 457 -9.21 -7.86 32.35
N GLY A 458 -9.51 -7.47 31.11
CA GLY A 458 -10.81 -7.66 30.47
C GLY A 458 -11.18 -9.14 30.28
N ASP A 459 -12.46 -9.46 30.44
CA ASP A 459 -13.07 -10.73 30.08
C ASP A 459 -14.41 -10.41 29.38
N PRO A 460 -14.57 -10.66 28.08
CA PRO A 460 -13.59 -11.32 27.21
C PRO A 460 -12.34 -10.49 26.90
N GLN A 461 -11.27 -11.17 26.52
CA GLN A 461 -10.04 -10.53 26.06
C GLN A 461 -10.26 -9.84 24.72
N PRO A 462 -9.52 -8.75 24.39
CA PRO A 462 -9.71 -8.03 23.14
C PRO A 462 -9.34 -8.89 21.94
N PHE A 463 -10.03 -8.67 20.81
CA PHE A 463 -9.78 -9.34 19.53
C PHE A 463 -8.31 -9.22 19.06
N THR A 464 -7.64 -8.11 19.39
CA THR A 464 -6.27 -7.80 18.95
C THR A 464 -5.18 -8.63 19.66
N MET A 465 -5.54 -9.36 20.73
CA MET A 465 -4.61 -10.10 21.56
C MET A 465 -4.54 -11.58 21.21
N GLU A 466 -3.32 -12.13 21.15
CA GLU A 466 -3.04 -13.56 21.08
C GLU A 466 -1.91 -13.91 22.04
N TYR A 467 -1.87 -15.16 22.50
CA TYR A 467 -0.75 -15.64 23.33
C TYR A 467 0.37 -16.17 22.42
N VAL A 468 1.47 -15.43 22.36
CA VAL A 468 2.70 -15.83 21.66
C VAL A 468 3.74 -16.23 22.71
N ASP A 469 4.15 -17.49 22.70
CA ASP A 469 5.09 -18.06 23.70
C ASP A 469 4.71 -17.79 25.16
N GLY A 470 3.40 -17.76 25.44
CA GLY A 470 2.86 -17.51 26.77
C GLY A 470 2.80 -16.03 27.19
N SER A 471 3.17 -15.11 26.33
CA SER A 471 3.00 -13.66 26.49
C SER A 471 1.74 -13.18 25.79
N PRO A 472 0.87 -12.37 26.44
CA PRO A 472 -0.31 -11.79 25.79
C PRO A 472 0.13 -10.63 24.90
N THR A 473 0.14 -10.84 23.60
CA THR A 473 0.77 -10.00 22.57
C THR A 473 -0.28 -9.41 21.63
N ARG A 474 -0.12 -8.14 21.25
CA ARG A 474 -0.97 -7.51 20.22
C ARG A 474 -0.50 -7.95 18.85
N VAL A 475 -1.22 -8.89 18.24
CA VAL A 475 -0.89 -9.45 16.92
C VAL A 475 -1.79 -8.95 15.80
N PHE A 476 -3.00 -8.49 16.15
CA PHE A 476 -3.99 -7.99 15.19
C PHE A 476 -4.19 -6.48 15.32
N PRO A 477 -3.95 -5.69 14.27
CA PRO A 477 -4.44 -4.31 14.20
C PRO A 477 -5.92 -4.31 13.77
N ARG A 478 -6.60 -3.19 13.97
CA ARG A 478 -7.99 -2.96 13.51
C ARG A 478 -8.07 -1.78 12.56
N GLY A 479 -9.06 -1.78 11.66
CA GLY A 479 -9.36 -0.60 10.86
C GLY A 479 -9.67 0.64 11.72
N LEU A 480 -10.21 0.45 12.93
CA LEU A 480 -10.41 1.51 13.92
C LEU A 480 -9.10 2.17 14.36
N ASP A 481 -7.97 1.45 14.38
CA ASP A 481 -6.67 2.06 14.66
C ASP A 481 -6.31 3.13 13.61
N VAL A 482 -6.56 2.84 12.33
CA VAL A 482 -6.35 3.80 11.24
C VAL A 482 -7.25 5.02 11.40
N MET A 483 -8.54 4.80 11.70
CA MET A 483 -9.49 5.89 11.92
C MET A 483 -9.13 6.76 13.13
N ASN A 484 -8.63 6.14 14.22
CA ASN A 484 -8.10 6.85 15.39
C ASN A 484 -6.88 7.71 15.02
N VAL A 485 -5.92 7.15 14.28
CA VAL A 485 -4.75 7.92 13.79
C VAL A 485 -5.17 9.09 12.90
N LEU A 486 -6.21 8.93 12.08
CA LEU A 486 -6.77 9.99 11.23
C LEU A 486 -7.65 10.99 11.98
N GLY A 487 -7.87 10.83 13.30
CA GLY A 487 -8.50 11.81 14.19
C GLY A 487 -9.93 11.49 14.60
N SER A 488 -10.38 10.23 14.58
CA SER A 488 -11.70 9.84 15.06
C SER A 488 -11.74 9.58 16.56
N ASP A 489 -12.39 10.48 17.30
CA ASP A 489 -12.64 10.28 18.74
C ASP A 489 -13.57 9.06 19.00
N GLN A 490 -14.54 8.81 18.12
CA GLN A 490 -15.41 7.63 18.19
C GLN A 490 -14.65 6.33 18.04
N ALA A 491 -13.67 6.27 17.12
CA ALA A 491 -12.82 5.09 16.97
C ALA A 491 -11.96 4.86 18.22
N ALA A 492 -11.39 5.92 18.79
CA ALA A 492 -10.62 5.85 20.03
C ALA A 492 -11.45 5.31 21.20
N GLU A 493 -12.69 5.80 21.36
CA GLU A 493 -13.58 5.36 22.42
C GLU A 493 -14.00 3.89 22.27
N ILE A 494 -14.32 3.42 21.05
CA ILE A 494 -14.66 2.01 20.78
C ILE A 494 -13.46 1.10 21.10
N LEU A 495 -12.26 1.44 20.63
CA LEU A 495 -11.04 0.69 20.92
C LEU A 495 -10.78 0.56 22.42
N LYS A 496 -11.02 1.65 23.16
CA LYS A 496 -10.88 1.67 24.61
C LYS A 496 -11.95 0.81 25.31
N GLN A 497 -13.20 0.91 24.91
CA GLN A 497 -14.30 0.11 25.48
C GLN A 497 -14.10 -1.40 25.26
N GLU A 498 -13.51 -1.79 24.13
CA GLU A 498 -13.23 -3.19 23.79
C GLU A 498 -11.87 -3.69 24.34
N GLY A 499 -11.12 -2.85 25.06
CA GLY A 499 -9.83 -3.21 25.68
C GLY A 499 -8.66 -3.24 24.69
N ASP A 500 -8.86 -2.82 23.45
CA ASP A 500 -7.83 -2.83 22.39
C ASP A 500 -6.70 -1.83 22.60
N THR A 501 -6.83 -0.92 23.58
CA THR A 501 -5.81 0.07 23.96
C THR A 501 -4.97 -0.36 25.17
N GLU A 502 -5.35 -1.43 25.86
CA GLU A 502 -4.72 -1.85 27.13
C GLU A 502 -3.39 -2.60 26.90
N TYR A 503 -2.50 -2.02 26.09
CA TYR A 503 -1.17 -2.55 25.81
C TYR A 503 -0.08 -1.54 26.16
N THR A 504 1.06 -2.03 26.62
CA THR A 504 2.23 -1.18 26.86
C THR A 504 2.62 -0.45 25.57
N ARG A 505 2.77 0.86 25.63
CA ARG A 505 3.14 1.77 24.53
C ARG A 505 2.05 2.04 23.49
N TYR A 506 0.83 1.49 23.58
CA TYR A 506 -0.22 1.75 22.59
C TYR A 506 -0.52 3.25 22.45
N ASP A 507 -0.87 3.93 23.55
CA ASP A 507 -1.21 5.35 23.53
C ASP A 507 -0.05 6.19 22.96
N SER A 508 1.17 5.93 23.40
CA SER A 508 2.33 6.68 22.90
C SER A 508 2.64 6.43 21.42
N GLN A 509 2.27 5.28 20.87
CA GLN A 509 2.39 5.01 19.44
C GLN A 509 1.27 5.69 18.64
N ILE A 510 0.04 5.71 19.15
CA ILE A 510 -1.08 6.47 18.54
C ILE A 510 -0.72 7.96 18.49
N GLU A 511 -0.29 8.57 19.62
CA GLU A 511 0.11 9.98 19.67
C GLU A 511 1.18 10.32 18.61
N LYS A 512 2.20 9.49 18.48
CA LYS A 512 3.25 9.65 17.47
C LYS A 512 2.73 9.59 16.04
N LEU A 513 1.86 8.62 15.76
CA LEU A 513 1.27 8.48 14.43
C LEU A 513 0.36 9.68 14.10
N GLN A 514 -0.47 10.11 15.06
CA GLN A 514 -1.30 11.31 14.91
C GLN A 514 -0.45 12.56 14.66
N GLU A 515 0.63 12.78 15.42
CA GLU A 515 1.56 13.89 15.22
C GLU A 515 2.18 13.84 13.80
N ASN A 516 2.64 12.67 13.36
CA ASN A 516 3.22 12.49 12.04
C ASN A 516 2.23 12.84 10.93
N PHE A 517 1.04 12.25 10.93
CA PHE A 517 0.06 12.44 9.85
C PHE A 517 -0.61 13.82 9.89
N SER A 518 -0.79 14.42 11.07
CA SER A 518 -1.29 15.81 11.19
C SER A 518 -0.26 16.85 10.70
N SER A 519 1.02 16.51 10.66
CA SER A 519 2.07 17.39 10.15
C SER A 519 2.15 17.43 8.62
N PHE A 520 1.47 16.53 7.91
CA PHE A 520 1.50 16.49 6.45
C PHE A 520 0.91 17.74 5.83
N ASN A 521 1.66 18.33 4.92
CA ASN A 521 1.17 19.43 4.09
C ASN A 521 0.36 18.92 2.88
N VAL A 522 -0.21 19.83 2.12
CA VAL A 522 -1.06 19.51 0.95
C VAL A 522 -0.32 18.61 -0.06
N THR A 523 0.95 18.87 -0.35
CA THR A 523 1.71 18.03 -1.31
C THR A 523 1.94 16.63 -0.77
N GLU A 524 2.14 16.46 0.52
CA GLU A 524 2.34 15.16 1.15
C GLU A 524 1.07 14.33 1.15
N TRP A 525 -0.12 14.93 1.37
CA TRP A 525 -1.40 14.24 1.25
C TRP A 525 -1.77 13.90 -0.20
N HIS A 526 -1.38 14.73 -1.17
CA HIS A 526 -1.79 14.56 -2.57
C HIS A 526 -0.67 14.06 -3.48
N ARG A 527 0.29 13.31 -2.94
CA ARG A 527 1.38 12.68 -3.70
C ARG A 527 0.90 11.57 -4.64
N ASN A 528 -0.20 10.92 -4.31
CA ASN A 528 -0.87 9.89 -5.11
C ASN A 528 -2.35 9.76 -4.70
N LEU A 529 -3.09 8.92 -5.43
CA LEU A 529 -4.53 8.75 -5.19
C LEU A 529 -4.84 8.05 -3.86
N TYR A 530 -3.99 7.11 -3.41
CA TYR A 530 -4.20 6.41 -2.12
C TYR A 530 -4.20 7.37 -0.93
N PHE A 531 -3.20 8.23 -0.83
CA PHE A 531 -3.11 9.24 0.23
C PHE A 531 -4.22 10.28 0.12
N SER A 532 -4.53 10.73 -1.11
CA SER A 532 -5.63 11.69 -1.35
C SER A 532 -6.99 11.11 -0.97
N TRP A 533 -7.22 9.81 -1.20
CA TRP A 533 -8.46 9.16 -0.78
C TRP A 533 -8.57 9.11 0.74
N LEU A 534 -7.52 8.72 1.47
CA LEU A 534 -7.50 8.76 2.94
C LEU A 534 -7.76 10.16 3.48
N TYR A 535 -7.17 11.18 2.85
CA TYR A 535 -7.41 12.58 3.21
C TYR A 535 -8.88 12.98 3.03
N SER A 536 -9.54 12.48 1.99
CA SER A 536 -10.96 12.78 1.71
C SER A 536 -11.92 12.17 2.76
N LEU A 537 -11.48 11.16 3.52
CA LEU A 537 -12.26 10.55 4.59
C LEU A 537 -12.20 11.32 5.92
N GLN A 538 -11.19 12.16 6.14
CA GLN A 538 -11.01 12.86 7.42
C GLN A 538 -12.21 13.69 7.88
N PRO A 539 -12.97 14.40 7.01
CA PRO A 539 -14.15 15.13 7.44
C PRO A 539 -15.27 14.27 8.05
N LEU A 540 -15.31 12.97 7.72
CA LEU A 540 -16.25 12.01 8.31
C LEU A 540 -15.88 11.58 9.74
N LEU A 541 -14.65 11.85 10.17
CA LEU A 541 -14.08 11.35 11.42
C LEU A 541 -14.14 12.35 12.57
N ARG A 542 -14.72 13.54 12.34
CA ARG A 542 -14.82 14.62 13.34
C ARG A 542 -16.26 14.90 13.74
N SER A 543 -16.43 15.55 14.88
CA SER A 543 -17.74 16.05 15.35
C SER A 543 -18.21 17.21 14.47
N TYR A 544 -19.53 17.28 14.22
CA TYR A 544 -20.17 18.33 13.46
C TYR A 544 -20.65 19.45 14.39
N THR A 545 -20.44 20.70 13.97
CA THR A 545 -20.81 21.91 14.71
C THR A 545 -22.28 22.33 14.48
N ASP A 546 -22.72 23.43 15.10
CA ASP A 546 -24.06 24.00 14.97
C ASP A 546 -24.39 24.59 13.58
N GLU A 547 -23.41 24.63 12.68
CA GLU A 547 -23.60 24.94 11.25
C GLU A 547 -24.23 23.79 10.47
N TYR A 548 -24.25 22.57 11.05
CA TYR A 548 -24.82 21.36 10.46
C TYR A 548 -26.20 21.00 11.07
N PRO A 549 -27.04 20.22 10.37
CA PRO A 549 -28.31 19.76 10.91
C PRO A 549 -28.16 19.04 12.25
N TYR A 550 -29.15 19.20 13.15
CA TYR A 550 -29.11 18.69 14.53
C TYR A 550 -28.82 17.18 14.64
N TYR A 551 -29.31 16.36 13.69
CA TYR A 551 -29.07 14.92 13.70
C TYR A 551 -27.60 14.58 13.43
N MET A 552 -26.87 15.43 12.68
CA MET A 552 -25.44 15.26 12.43
C MET A 552 -24.58 15.60 13.67
N GLN A 553 -25.13 16.34 14.63
CA GLN A 553 -24.43 16.70 15.87
C GLN A 553 -24.57 15.65 16.98
N THR A 554 -25.02 14.43 16.64
CA THR A 554 -25.23 13.33 17.60
C THR A 554 -24.12 12.30 17.52
N ASP A 555 -23.78 11.67 18.66
CA ASP A 555 -22.83 10.54 18.71
C ASP A 555 -23.22 9.43 17.73
N ALA A 556 -24.53 9.20 17.53
CA ALA A 556 -25.04 8.21 16.58
C ALA A 556 -24.67 8.54 15.12
N TRP A 557 -24.64 9.84 14.76
CA TRP A 557 -24.19 10.26 13.44
C TRP A 557 -22.68 10.15 13.27
N GLU A 558 -21.90 10.47 14.29
CA GLU A 558 -20.47 10.26 14.28
C GLU A 558 -20.13 8.78 14.08
N GLN A 559 -20.88 7.86 14.73
CA GLN A 559 -20.75 6.41 14.50
C GLN A 559 -21.11 6.02 13.06
N LYS A 560 -22.21 6.57 12.49
CA LYS A 560 -22.58 6.35 11.08
C LYS A 560 -21.46 6.82 10.15
N SER A 561 -20.92 8.01 10.38
CA SER A 561 -19.84 8.58 9.57
C SER A 561 -18.53 7.76 9.69
N LEU A 562 -18.21 7.24 10.88
CA LEU A 562 -17.11 6.32 11.09
C LEU A 562 -17.29 5.03 10.30
N HIS A 563 -18.50 4.46 10.25
CA HIS A 563 -18.81 3.28 9.41
C HIS A 563 -18.60 3.58 7.93
N THR A 564 -19.05 4.74 7.45
CA THR A 564 -18.84 5.19 6.06
C THR A 564 -17.34 5.27 5.73
N ALA A 565 -16.54 5.89 6.61
CA ALA A 565 -15.10 6.01 6.41
C ALA A 565 -14.38 4.65 6.42
N LEU A 566 -14.74 3.75 7.35
CA LEU A 566 -14.21 2.38 7.41
C LEU A 566 -14.54 1.57 6.16
N SER A 567 -15.78 1.67 5.65
CA SER A 567 -16.21 0.96 4.46
C SER A 567 -15.43 1.44 3.23
N SER A 568 -15.34 2.75 3.02
CA SER A 568 -14.59 3.34 1.90
C SER A 568 -13.09 3.02 1.98
N TRP A 569 -12.47 3.06 3.16
CA TRP A 569 -11.10 2.63 3.36
C TRP A 569 -10.89 1.14 3.04
N THR A 570 -11.86 0.28 3.36
CA THR A 570 -11.82 -1.15 3.03
C THR A 570 -11.85 -1.37 1.52
N GLU A 571 -12.67 -0.60 0.78
CA GLU A 571 -12.71 -0.61 -0.68
C GLU A 571 -11.35 -0.21 -1.26
N LEU A 572 -10.74 0.88 -0.78
CA LEU A 572 -9.41 1.33 -1.21
C LEU A 572 -8.35 0.23 -1.03
N ARG A 573 -8.34 -0.45 0.12
CA ARG A 573 -7.39 -1.56 0.36
C ARG A 573 -7.65 -2.75 -0.55
N HIS A 574 -8.91 -3.06 -0.81
CA HIS A 574 -9.31 -4.14 -1.70
C HIS A 574 -8.87 -3.87 -3.15
N ASP A 575 -9.09 -2.66 -3.66
CA ASP A 575 -8.76 -2.28 -5.03
C ASP A 575 -7.25 -2.27 -5.30
N THR A 576 -6.45 -2.02 -4.27
CA THR A 576 -5.00 -1.89 -4.38
C THR A 576 -4.23 -3.14 -3.92
N ILE A 577 -4.92 -4.26 -3.72
CA ILE A 577 -4.41 -5.48 -3.05
C ILE A 577 -3.18 -6.09 -3.71
N LEU A 578 -2.99 -5.93 -5.01
CA LEU A 578 -1.83 -6.42 -5.76
C LEU A 578 -0.59 -5.54 -5.53
N TYR A 579 -0.78 -4.24 -5.51
CA TYR A 579 0.32 -3.26 -5.47
C TYR A 579 0.70 -2.86 -4.06
N ALA A 580 -0.28 -2.74 -3.15
CA ALA A 580 -0.07 -2.30 -1.78
C ALA A 580 0.70 -3.34 -0.96
N LYS A 581 1.78 -2.91 -0.31
CA LYS A 581 2.55 -3.78 0.59
C LYS A 581 1.76 -3.99 1.88
N GLN A 582 1.25 -5.20 2.06
CA GLN A 582 0.53 -5.57 3.27
C GLN A 582 1.49 -5.79 4.43
N SER A 583 1.18 -5.24 5.61
CA SER A 583 1.83 -5.65 6.84
C SER A 583 1.40 -7.06 7.19
N TYR A 584 2.36 -7.90 7.57
CA TYR A 584 2.09 -9.30 7.85
C TYR A 584 2.05 -9.57 9.34
N THR A 585 0.94 -10.18 9.78
CA THR A 585 0.81 -10.87 11.06
C THR A 585 0.00 -12.15 10.78
N PRO A 586 0.47 -13.35 11.11
CA PRO A 586 -0.12 -14.58 10.58
C PRO A 586 -1.40 -14.99 11.30
N VAL A 587 -2.59 -14.60 10.79
CA VAL A 587 -3.90 -15.25 11.11
C VAL A 587 -4.99 -14.96 10.06
N LYS A 588 -6.09 -15.75 10.04
CA LYS A 588 -7.11 -15.82 8.99
C LYS A 588 -8.52 -15.44 9.47
N LEU A 589 -9.29 -14.61 8.71
CA LEU A 589 -10.69 -14.22 9.01
C LEU A 589 -11.65 -14.20 7.81
N THR A 590 -12.97 -14.16 8.09
CA THR A 590 -14.09 -14.24 7.14
C THR A 590 -15.09 -13.07 7.29
N SER A 591 -15.76 -12.66 6.17
CA SER A 591 -16.55 -11.42 5.98
C SER A 591 -18.09 -11.56 6.04
N ILE A 592 -18.84 -10.39 6.17
CA ILE A 592 -20.31 -10.23 6.00
C ILE A 592 -20.66 -8.81 5.52
N GLU A 593 -21.69 -8.67 4.64
CA GLU A 593 -22.12 -7.44 3.92
C GLU A 593 -23.44 -6.79 4.42
N PRO A 594 -23.76 -5.52 4.00
CA PRO A 594 -24.96 -4.74 4.37
C PRO A 594 -25.81 -4.19 3.19
N LEU A 595 -26.97 -3.52 3.47
CA LEU A 595 -27.86 -2.78 2.54
C LEU A 595 -28.77 -1.75 3.26
N VAL A 596 -29.11 -0.64 2.79
CA VAL A 596 -29.75 0.29 1.85
C VAL A 596 -31.10 0.90 2.36
N THR A 597 -31.54 2.11 2.28
CA THR A 597 -32.11 3.15 1.42
C THR A 597 -32.96 4.22 2.15
N THR A 598 -33.24 5.43 1.71
CA THR A 598 -34.10 6.18 0.81
C THR A 598 -34.38 7.61 1.21
N SER A 599 -34.77 8.44 0.26
CA SER A 599 -35.56 9.69 0.29
C SER A 599 -34.82 11.00 0.00
N GLY A 600 -35.20 11.76 -0.95
CA GLY A 600 -34.87 13.03 -1.59
C GLY A 600 -34.07 14.14 -0.91
N PHE A 601 -33.03 13.88 -0.18
CA PHE A 601 -32.05 14.83 0.34
C PHE A 601 -30.64 14.31 0.07
N VAL A 602 -29.68 15.22 -0.05
CA VAL A 602 -28.26 14.90 -0.03
C VAL A 602 -27.73 15.18 1.37
N GLU A 603 -26.95 14.27 1.92
CA GLU A 603 -26.25 14.47 3.19
C GLU A 603 -25.41 15.75 3.10
N PRO A 604 -25.58 16.76 3.99
CA PRO A 604 -24.88 18.01 3.87
C PRO A 604 -23.43 17.95 4.40
N ALA A 605 -22.69 16.90 4.03
CA ALA A 605 -21.27 16.73 4.34
C ALA A 605 -20.41 17.45 3.29
N VAL A 606 -20.55 18.76 3.17
CA VAL A 606 -20.04 19.57 2.06
C VAL A 606 -18.54 19.40 1.84
N GLU A 607 -17.74 19.36 2.91
CA GLU A 607 -16.29 19.19 2.82
C GLU A 607 -15.90 17.82 2.25
N VAL A 608 -16.65 16.76 2.54
CA VAL A 608 -16.44 15.44 1.94
C VAL A 608 -16.61 15.51 0.43
N TYR A 609 -17.66 16.15 -0.06
CA TYR A 609 -17.93 16.28 -1.49
C TYR A 609 -16.87 17.11 -2.21
N VAL A 610 -16.43 18.22 -1.62
CA VAL A 610 -15.36 19.04 -2.20
C VAL A 610 -14.06 18.29 -2.30
N ARG A 611 -13.69 17.55 -1.26
CA ARG A 611 -12.48 16.71 -1.28
C ARG A 611 -12.61 15.56 -2.28
N LEU A 612 -13.76 14.94 -2.40
CA LEU A 612 -14.01 13.86 -3.35
C LEU A 612 -14.02 14.39 -4.80
N GLN A 613 -14.57 15.57 -5.04
CA GLN A 613 -14.50 16.27 -6.33
C GLN A 613 -13.04 16.56 -6.70
N ALA A 614 -12.25 17.10 -5.78
CA ALA A 614 -10.83 17.37 -6.00
C ALA A 614 -10.02 16.10 -6.25
N LEU A 615 -10.31 15.00 -5.53
CA LEU A 615 -9.73 13.68 -5.75
C LEU A 615 -10.10 13.13 -7.14
N THR A 616 -11.35 13.26 -7.56
CA THR A 616 -11.81 12.82 -8.88
C THR A 616 -11.16 13.63 -9.99
N ASN A 617 -11.02 14.96 -9.83
CA ASN A 617 -10.27 15.82 -10.73
C ASN A 617 -8.79 15.42 -10.84
N MET A 618 -8.15 15.13 -9.72
CA MET A 618 -6.77 14.64 -9.69
C MET A 618 -6.66 13.31 -10.45
N THR A 619 -7.59 12.39 -10.25
CA THR A 619 -7.66 11.11 -10.97
C THR A 619 -7.77 11.32 -12.47
N LEU A 620 -8.71 12.15 -12.91
CA LEU A 620 -8.95 12.47 -14.31
C LEU A 620 -7.69 13.07 -14.97
N HIS A 621 -7.17 14.16 -14.44
CA HIS A 621 -6.06 14.88 -15.06
C HIS A 621 -4.72 14.14 -14.93
N GLY A 622 -4.52 13.42 -13.84
CA GLY A 622 -3.35 12.57 -13.67
C GLY A 622 -3.31 11.46 -14.72
N LEU A 623 -4.39 10.71 -14.87
CA LEU A 623 -4.47 9.62 -15.86
C LEU A 623 -4.50 10.12 -17.31
N GLN A 624 -5.10 11.31 -17.57
CA GLN A 624 -4.97 11.97 -18.87
C GLN A 624 -3.51 12.29 -19.20
N SER A 625 -2.72 12.72 -18.23
CA SER A 625 -1.29 13.04 -18.45
C SER A 625 -0.45 11.81 -18.83
N PHE A 626 -0.88 10.61 -18.44
CA PHE A 626 -0.30 9.33 -18.85
C PHE A 626 -0.89 8.79 -20.18
N ASN A 627 -1.96 9.43 -20.71
CA ASN A 627 -2.66 9.02 -21.94
C ASN A 627 -3.20 7.56 -21.88
N VAL A 628 -3.70 7.13 -20.74
CA VAL A 628 -4.18 5.74 -20.52
C VAL A 628 -5.69 5.60 -20.44
N LEU A 629 -6.43 6.72 -20.36
CA LEU A 629 -7.89 6.72 -20.34
C LEU A 629 -8.49 6.55 -21.75
N ASN A 630 -9.56 5.78 -21.84
CA ASN A 630 -10.43 5.81 -23.01
C ASN A 630 -11.58 6.84 -22.84
N ALA A 631 -12.25 7.19 -23.93
CA ALA A 631 -13.30 8.22 -23.93
C ALA A 631 -14.49 7.90 -22.96
N THR A 632 -14.76 6.61 -22.70
CA THR A 632 -15.83 6.22 -21.77
C THR A 632 -15.42 6.46 -20.32
N GLU A 633 -14.19 6.12 -19.97
CA GLU A 633 -13.61 6.34 -18.65
C GLU A 633 -13.50 7.84 -18.35
N GLU A 634 -13.02 8.65 -19.31
CA GLU A 634 -12.99 10.11 -19.18
C GLU A 634 -14.38 10.71 -18.94
N ASN A 635 -15.39 10.31 -19.73
CA ASN A 635 -16.75 10.84 -19.59
C ASN A 635 -17.37 10.47 -18.23
N ARG A 636 -17.07 9.28 -17.70
CA ARG A 636 -17.53 8.88 -16.36
C ARG A 636 -16.87 9.68 -15.25
N LEU A 637 -15.58 9.97 -15.37
CA LEU A 637 -14.88 10.81 -14.39
C LEU A 637 -15.39 12.25 -14.45
N TYR A 638 -15.63 12.81 -15.63
CA TYR A 638 -16.28 14.13 -15.76
C TYR A 638 -17.66 14.16 -15.10
N ALA A 639 -18.49 13.14 -15.34
CA ALA A 639 -19.82 13.07 -14.73
C ALA A 639 -19.78 12.89 -13.19
N LEU A 640 -18.68 12.38 -12.65
CA LEU A 640 -18.51 12.25 -11.19
C LEU A 640 -17.96 13.55 -10.57
N VAL A 641 -17.26 14.38 -11.35
CA VAL A 641 -16.79 15.71 -10.94
C VAL A 641 -17.94 16.73 -10.88
N ASP A 642 -18.86 16.70 -11.88
CA ASP A 642 -20.01 17.60 -11.99
C ASP A 642 -21.09 17.33 -10.94
#